data_b13330f1ff973c340acab4526e3db06e
#
_entry.id   b13330f1ff973c340acab4526e3db06e
#
_cell.length_a   1.000
_cell.length_b   1.000
_cell.length_c   1.000
_cell.angle_alpha   90.00
_cell.angle_beta   90.00
_cell.angle_gamma   90.00
#
_symmetry.space_group_name_H-M   'P 1'
#
loop_
_entity.id
_entity.type
_entity.pdbx_description
1 polymer ?
#
loop_
_entity_poly.entity_id
_entity_poly.type
_entity_poly.pdbx_seq_one_letter_code
_entity_poly.pdbx_strand_id
1 'polypeptide(L)'
;MKSAFTLNEVLHMMLRKPLASLVFLALFSSAFISRQFAAQSAAQPAAPSVFGYADFAAQAKIEEKFLAIPDAKLAGEHLKTLTAEPHLAATPEDRKTADYVARKFRAAGLKTEIVPFRVLLNQPLKNQPQSVRVEAWDSSGKLLMNGPTREHVEGDPYQDDARVVMPFNGSSGSGDVTAEVVYANYGRLEDFDLLAARHIDLKGKIVLTRYGGNFRGVKVFIAEQRGAAGVLIYSDPQDDGFTKGDAYPAGPWRPETGVQRGSVQYMFEYPGDPETPGVASTLDLPDSARVSPYGSQPRIISIPLSYHDAAPILQALQGPGVPKGWQGGLGFRYHIGTVAGQGSVKVHLVSQQDYQRRIIWDVIGKIKGSEFPDDWVVIGNHRDAWVYGAVDPSSGTAAMLESVHGIGELLKQGWRPKRTIVFASWDAEEEGLVGSTEWVEQNAKALEHAVAYFNTDVGVAGPDFSAAAVPSLKEFLRELTRSVPSPLGGTVYQQWRINSASGNEHRRSNAPPVAGEEVHVGDLGSGSDFTPFLQHIGVPSTDISSGGPYGVYHSVFDNYAWYTQNADPDFVYLQEMARVFGLEALRMADADVLPYDYVSYSREISSYIEAAKQKSKGQGLSLDFGPAQAAAARLSAAAEHVHGLQIAASGDLAKLNVALRQAETDLLSEAGLPNRPWFRHTIFAPGEYTGYAAVVIPGVNEALDSKDQQRAAQQLTVLTQALTRAAQTLEGTR
;
A
#
# COMPACT_ATOMS: atom_id res chain seq x y z
N MET A 1 22.47 14.03 54.98
CA MET A 1 21.72 13.26 55.99
C MET A 1 20.95 12.20 55.24
N LYS A 2 21.51 11.09 55.08
CA LYS A 2 21.40 9.73 55.62
C LYS A 2 19.98 9.40 56.17
N SER A 3 19.27 8.48 55.50
CA SER A 3 18.85 7.24 56.14
C SER A 3 18.33 6.25 55.11
N ALA A 4 19.04 5.12 55.02
CA ALA A 4 18.66 3.88 54.38
C ALA A 4 17.61 3.15 55.23
N PHE A 5 16.68 2.44 54.59
CA PHE A 5 15.96 1.34 55.25
C PHE A 5 16.17 0.05 54.42
N THR A 6 16.60 -0.97 55.17
CA THR A 6 17.07 -2.28 54.73
C THR A 6 15.96 -3.29 54.61
N LEU A 7 16.20 -4.21 53.70
CA LEU A 7 15.51 -5.45 53.37
C LEU A 7 15.41 -6.43 54.54
N ASN A 8 14.50 -6.29 55.52
CA ASN A 8 14.37 -7.33 56.55
C ASN A 8 13.04 -7.38 57.34
N GLU A 9 11.91 -6.91 56.82
CA GLU A 9 10.63 -6.98 57.57
C GLU A 9 9.47 -7.72 56.86
N VAL A 10 9.72 -8.59 55.89
CA VAL A 10 8.66 -9.39 55.21
C VAL A 10 8.77 -10.90 55.48
N LEU A 11 9.57 -11.32 56.46
CA LEU A 11 9.75 -12.78 56.70
C LEU A 11 9.26 -13.29 58.09
N HIS A 12 8.18 -12.74 58.63
CA HIS A 12 7.68 -13.23 59.93
C HIS A 12 6.15 -13.23 60.10
N MET A 13 5.40 -13.84 59.16
CA MET A 13 3.99 -14.12 59.41
C MET A 13 3.43 -15.30 58.61
N MET A 14 4.07 -16.45 58.71
CA MET A 14 3.46 -17.74 58.41
C MET A 14 4.11 -18.80 59.28
N LEU A 15 3.45 -19.18 60.34
CA LEU A 15 3.52 -20.48 61.02
C LEU A 15 2.69 -20.44 62.32
N ARG A 16 1.52 -21.09 62.30
CA ARG A 16 0.98 -21.90 63.45
C ARG A 16 -0.33 -22.59 63.06
N LYS A 17 -0.25 -23.91 62.98
CA LYS A 17 -1.36 -24.87 63.04
C LYS A 17 -1.80 -25.03 64.50
N PRO A 18 -2.93 -25.74 64.86
CA PRO A 18 -3.00 -27.19 64.76
C PRO A 18 -4.40 -27.84 64.47
N LEU A 19 -4.30 -29.11 64.05
CA LEU A 19 -5.21 -30.27 64.05
C LEU A 19 -6.40 -30.31 64.99
N ALA A 20 -7.51 -30.91 64.53
CA ALA A 20 -8.26 -31.97 65.28
C ALA A 20 -9.13 -32.79 64.28
N SER A 21 -8.95 -34.09 64.39
CA SER A 21 -9.66 -35.20 63.73
C SER A 21 -11.06 -35.41 64.31
N LEU A 22 -12.01 -35.94 63.47
CA LEU A 22 -12.97 -36.97 63.95
C LEU A 22 -13.56 -37.77 62.82
N VAL A 23 -13.36 -39.06 62.90
CA VAL A 23 -13.91 -40.16 62.09
C VAL A 23 -15.34 -40.44 62.53
N PHE A 24 -16.28 -40.64 61.56
CA PHE A 24 -17.46 -41.46 61.81
C PHE A 24 -17.78 -42.34 60.62
N LEU A 25 -17.76 -43.62 60.85
CA LEU A 25 -18.09 -44.74 59.99
C LEU A 25 -19.58 -45.09 60.19
N ALA A 26 -20.36 -45.25 59.16
CA ALA A 26 -21.59 -46.04 59.17
C ALA A 26 -21.92 -46.59 57.78
N LEU A 27 -21.84 -47.92 57.67
CA LEU A 27 -22.42 -48.77 56.65
C LEU A 27 -23.96 -48.72 56.74
N PHE A 28 -24.66 -48.75 55.57
CA PHE A 28 -25.72 -49.71 55.32
C PHE A 28 -26.36 -49.55 53.94
N SER A 29 -26.39 -50.69 53.22
CA SER A 29 -27.50 -51.20 52.35
C SER A 29 -27.60 -50.74 50.91
N SER A 30 -27.29 -51.69 50.04
CA SER A 30 -27.64 -51.93 48.66
C SER A 30 -29.09 -51.73 48.33
N ALA A 31 -29.38 -50.93 47.26
CA ALA A 31 -30.56 -51.09 46.46
C ALA A 31 -30.14 -50.85 44.99
N PHE A 32 -30.18 -51.90 44.20
CA PHE A 32 -30.03 -51.91 42.74
C PHE A 32 -31.16 -51.09 42.10
N ILE A 33 -30.84 -49.91 41.54
CA ILE A 33 -31.70 -49.26 40.56
C ILE A 33 -30.86 -49.12 39.31
N SER A 34 -31.11 -50.00 38.31
CA SER A 34 -30.61 -49.89 36.95
C SER A 34 -31.16 -48.61 36.32
N ARG A 35 -30.39 -47.53 36.35
CA ARG A 35 -30.62 -46.39 35.43
C ARG A 35 -29.81 -46.66 34.16
N GLN A 36 -30.51 -46.98 33.08
CA GLN A 36 -30.01 -46.84 31.74
C GLN A 36 -29.49 -45.41 31.56
N PHE A 37 -28.19 -45.21 31.56
CA PHE A 37 -27.58 -44.04 30.94
C PHE A 37 -27.78 -44.18 29.46
N ALA A 38 -28.76 -43.46 28.90
CA ALA A 38 -28.75 -43.11 27.49
C ALA A 38 -27.43 -42.32 27.28
N ALA A 39 -26.53 -42.89 26.51
CA ALA A 39 -25.37 -42.18 26.00
C ALA A 39 -25.94 -41.01 25.19
N GLN A 40 -25.97 -39.82 25.78
CA GLN A 40 -25.99 -38.61 24.99
C GLN A 40 -24.74 -38.60 24.16
N SER A 41 -24.90 -38.89 22.88
CA SER A 41 -23.92 -38.60 21.86
C SER A 41 -23.48 -37.15 22.11
N ALA A 42 -22.26 -36.97 22.57
CA ALA A 42 -21.62 -35.67 22.57
C ALA A 42 -21.71 -35.19 21.15
N ALA A 43 -22.51 -34.17 20.89
CA ALA A 43 -22.54 -33.51 19.60
C ALA A 43 -21.07 -33.14 19.31
N GLN A 44 -20.51 -33.65 18.22
CA GLN A 44 -19.25 -33.16 17.71
C GLN A 44 -19.35 -31.63 17.67
N PRO A 45 -18.33 -30.91 18.15
CA PRO A 45 -18.34 -29.44 18.00
C PRO A 45 -18.65 -29.16 16.53
N ALA A 46 -19.64 -28.33 16.28
CA ALA A 46 -19.98 -27.91 14.93
C ALA A 46 -18.69 -27.44 14.26
N ALA A 47 -18.41 -27.93 13.05
CA ALA A 47 -17.27 -27.44 12.28
C ALA A 47 -17.34 -25.92 12.23
N PRO A 48 -16.21 -25.20 12.38
CA PRO A 48 -16.23 -23.76 12.32
C PRO A 48 -16.89 -23.32 11.02
N SER A 49 -17.92 -22.51 11.10
CA SER A 49 -18.56 -21.90 9.92
C SER A 49 -17.64 -20.78 9.45
N VAL A 50 -17.14 -20.85 8.21
CA VAL A 50 -16.38 -19.80 7.55
C VAL A 50 -17.26 -19.15 6.50
N PHE A 51 -17.29 -17.83 6.47
CA PHE A 51 -18.14 -17.07 5.57
C PHE A 51 -17.79 -17.37 4.11
N GLY A 52 -18.78 -17.68 3.29
CA GLY A 52 -18.59 -18.08 1.89
C GLY A 52 -18.54 -19.59 1.64
N TYR A 53 -18.65 -20.44 2.68
CA TYR A 53 -18.63 -21.90 2.55
C TYR A 53 -19.88 -22.54 3.15
N ALA A 54 -20.50 -23.43 2.38
CA ALA A 54 -21.61 -24.26 2.87
C ALA A 54 -21.09 -25.37 3.82
N ASP A 55 -19.94 -25.94 3.50
CA ASP A 55 -19.17 -26.88 4.33
C ASP A 55 -17.67 -26.56 4.24
N PHE A 56 -17.11 -26.06 5.31
CA PHE A 56 -15.68 -25.70 5.38
C PHE A 56 -14.76 -26.88 5.67
N ALA A 57 -15.28 -28.05 6.04
CA ALA A 57 -14.45 -29.16 6.51
C ALA A 57 -13.48 -29.71 5.45
N ALA A 58 -13.88 -29.72 4.19
CA ALA A 58 -13.00 -30.11 3.08
C ALA A 58 -11.93 -29.06 2.81
N GLN A 59 -12.33 -27.78 2.78
CA GLN A 59 -11.44 -26.64 2.59
C GLN A 59 -10.40 -26.53 3.72
N ALA A 60 -10.81 -26.72 4.97
CA ALA A 60 -9.92 -26.68 6.13
C ALA A 60 -8.73 -27.66 5.98
N LYS A 61 -8.96 -28.84 5.41
CA LYS A 61 -7.88 -29.81 5.15
C LYS A 61 -6.93 -29.37 4.04
N ILE A 62 -7.43 -28.63 3.04
CA ILE A 62 -6.62 -28.06 1.97
C ILE A 62 -5.76 -26.94 2.55
N GLU A 63 -6.37 -26.05 3.34
CA GLU A 63 -5.68 -24.95 4.00
C GLU A 63 -4.61 -25.43 4.99
N GLU A 64 -4.91 -26.46 5.81
CA GLU A 64 -3.93 -27.08 6.72
C GLU A 64 -2.69 -27.59 5.96
N LYS A 65 -2.91 -28.26 4.83
CA LYS A 65 -1.81 -28.74 3.98
C LYS A 65 -1.02 -27.57 3.39
N PHE A 66 -1.71 -26.56 2.86
CA PHE A 66 -1.06 -25.39 2.31
C PHE A 66 -0.20 -24.66 3.34
N LEU A 67 -0.75 -24.36 4.52
CA LEU A 67 -0.06 -23.62 5.58
C LEU A 67 1.21 -24.32 6.08
N ALA A 68 1.33 -25.64 5.88
CA ALA A 68 2.52 -26.42 6.24
C ALA A 68 3.65 -26.33 5.20
N ILE A 69 3.41 -25.83 3.98
CA ILE A 69 4.38 -25.92 2.88
C ILE A 69 5.31 -24.70 2.79
N PRO A 70 4.85 -23.43 2.84
CA PRO A 70 5.74 -22.28 2.72
C PRO A 70 6.90 -22.35 3.71
N ASP A 71 8.12 -22.19 3.21
CA ASP A 71 9.37 -22.42 3.94
C ASP A 71 10.18 -21.13 4.07
N ALA A 72 10.58 -20.76 5.29
CA ALA A 72 11.30 -19.53 5.57
C ALA A 72 12.66 -19.47 4.85
N LYS A 73 13.38 -20.61 4.79
CA LYS A 73 14.69 -20.64 4.14
C LYS A 73 14.58 -20.46 2.63
N LEU A 74 13.59 -21.09 2.00
CA LEU A 74 13.34 -20.91 0.57
C LEU A 74 12.91 -19.48 0.25
N ALA A 75 12.08 -18.85 1.10
CA ALA A 75 11.72 -17.45 0.98
C ALA A 75 12.98 -16.55 1.03
N GLY A 76 13.89 -16.81 1.97
CA GLY A 76 15.18 -16.11 2.05
C GLY A 76 16.09 -16.36 0.84
N GLU A 77 16.08 -17.55 0.24
CA GLU A 77 16.81 -17.87 -0.99
C GLU A 77 16.22 -17.11 -2.20
N HIS A 78 14.88 -16.93 -2.25
CA HIS A 78 14.22 -16.10 -3.25
C HIS A 78 14.63 -14.63 -3.11
N LEU A 79 14.52 -14.08 -1.90
CA LEU A 79 14.92 -12.71 -1.62
C LEU A 79 16.37 -12.46 -2.01
N LYS A 80 17.29 -13.31 -1.58
CA LYS A 80 18.72 -13.21 -1.92
C LYS A 80 18.98 -13.23 -3.42
N THR A 81 18.19 -13.99 -4.18
CA THR A 81 18.35 -14.10 -5.63
C THR A 81 17.82 -12.85 -6.33
N LEU A 82 16.67 -12.34 -5.90
CA LEU A 82 16.04 -11.15 -6.48
C LEU A 82 16.88 -9.91 -6.24
N THR A 83 17.51 -9.78 -5.07
CA THR A 83 18.29 -8.63 -4.65
C THR A 83 19.80 -8.75 -4.95
N ALA A 84 20.22 -9.73 -5.74
CA ALA A 84 21.62 -9.95 -6.06
C ALA A 84 22.23 -8.84 -6.93
N GLU A 85 21.41 -8.18 -7.73
CA GLU A 85 21.80 -7.09 -8.65
C GLU A 85 20.76 -5.97 -8.54
N PRO A 86 21.15 -4.68 -8.72
CA PRO A 86 20.19 -3.59 -8.82
C PRO A 86 19.33 -3.80 -10.07
N HIS A 87 17.99 -3.67 -9.97
CA HIS A 87 17.07 -4.06 -11.02
C HIS A 87 15.97 -3.02 -11.28
N LEU A 88 16.43 -1.80 -11.62
CA LEU A 88 15.54 -0.74 -12.08
C LEU A 88 14.75 -1.21 -13.32
N ALA A 89 13.47 -0.82 -13.40
CA ALA A 89 12.58 -1.19 -14.50
C ALA A 89 13.21 -1.04 -15.89
N ALA A 90 12.88 -1.97 -16.78
CA ALA A 90 13.37 -2.03 -18.16
C ALA A 90 14.89 -2.19 -18.31
N THR A 91 15.62 -2.61 -17.27
CA THR A 91 17.05 -2.94 -17.37
C THR A 91 17.26 -4.44 -17.66
N PRO A 92 18.45 -4.84 -18.12
CA PRO A 92 18.78 -6.27 -18.27
C PRO A 92 18.70 -7.05 -16.95
N GLU A 93 18.99 -6.42 -15.82
CA GLU A 93 18.95 -7.00 -14.49
C GLU A 93 17.49 -7.25 -14.06
N ASP A 94 16.59 -6.29 -14.33
CA ASP A 94 15.16 -6.47 -14.13
C ASP A 94 14.61 -7.62 -15.00
N ARG A 95 15.03 -7.72 -16.25
CA ARG A 95 14.66 -8.86 -17.10
C ARG A 95 15.10 -10.21 -16.50
N LYS A 96 16.25 -10.28 -15.81
CA LYS A 96 16.70 -11.51 -15.13
C LYS A 96 15.75 -11.88 -13.97
N THR A 97 15.25 -10.89 -13.23
CA THR A 97 14.26 -11.14 -12.16
C THR A 97 12.95 -11.64 -12.75
N ALA A 98 12.46 -11.06 -13.86
CA ALA A 98 11.29 -11.57 -14.59
C ALA A 98 11.46 -13.02 -15.05
N ASP A 99 12.61 -13.35 -15.64
CA ASP A 99 12.93 -14.72 -16.05
C ASP A 99 13.02 -15.68 -14.86
N TYR A 100 13.49 -15.20 -13.69
CA TYR A 100 13.53 -15.98 -12.45
C TYR A 100 12.12 -16.30 -11.96
N VAL A 101 11.25 -15.31 -11.82
CA VAL A 101 9.85 -15.46 -11.41
C VAL A 101 9.12 -16.41 -12.37
N ALA A 102 9.27 -16.22 -13.69
CA ALA A 102 8.64 -17.06 -14.70
C ALA A 102 9.08 -18.53 -14.59
N ARG A 103 10.36 -18.80 -14.29
CA ARG A 103 10.85 -20.18 -14.05
C ARG A 103 10.19 -20.80 -12.82
N LYS A 104 10.04 -20.04 -11.73
CA LYS A 104 9.40 -20.52 -10.48
C LYS A 104 7.92 -20.82 -10.69
N PHE A 105 7.20 -19.96 -11.37
CA PHE A 105 5.80 -20.18 -11.72
C PHE A 105 5.62 -21.46 -12.56
N ARG A 106 6.45 -21.65 -13.60
CA ARG A 106 6.41 -22.87 -14.40
C ARG A 106 6.75 -24.14 -13.59
N ALA A 107 7.74 -24.06 -12.69
CA ALA A 107 8.13 -25.18 -11.84
C ALA A 107 7.01 -25.61 -10.87
N ALA A 108 6.19 -24.66 -10.44
CA ALA A 108 4.98 -24.91 -9.65
C ALA A 108 3.78 -25.41 -10.47
N GLY A 109 3.89 -25.48 -11.81
CA GLY A 109 2.85 -26.00 -12.69
C GLY A 109 1.88 -24.95 -13.25
N LEU A 110 2.18 -23.67 -13.11
CA LEU A 110 1.37 -22.59 -13.66
C LEU A 110 1.61 -22.44 -15.16
N LYS A 111 0.55 -22.19 -15.94
CA LYS A 111 0.67 -21.71 -17.33
C LYS A 111 1.21 -20.29 -17.29
N THR A 112 2.49 -20.13 -17.67
CA THR A 112 3.23 -18.86 -17.46
C THR A 112 3.61 -18.20 -18.76
N GLU A 113 3.36 -16.90 -18.85
CA GLU A 113 3.79 -16.01 -19.91
C GLU A 113 4.54 -14.80 -19.37
N ILE A 114 5.40 -14.18 -20.16
CA ILE A 114 5.98 -12.87 -19.91
C ILE A 114 5.35 -11.92 -20.93
N VAL A 115 4.64 -10.92 -20.44
CA VAL A 115 3.87 -9.96 -21.24
C VAL A 115 4.68 -8.66 -21.35
N PRO A 116 5.17 -8.30 -22.54
CA PRO A 116 5.93 -7.06 -22.72
C PRO A 116 5.01 -5.88 -23.05
N PHE A 117 5.34 -4.71 -22.47
CA PHE A 117 4.77 -3.42 -22.88
C PHE A 117 5.87 -2.46 -23.30
N ARG A 118 5.55 -1.46 -24.16
CA ARG A 118 6.50 -0.46 -24.67
C ARG A 118 6.11 0.92 -24.16
N VAL A 119 6.67 1.32 -23.03
CA VAL A 119 6.25 2.46 -22.20
C VAL A 119 7.30 3.56 -22.13
N LEU A 120 6.87 4.82 -21.95
CA LEU A 120 7.76 5.97 -21.81
C LEU A 120 8.35 6.04 -20.39
N LEU A 121 9.64 5.80 -20.29
CA LEU A 121 10.39 5.91 -19.02
C LEU A 121 11.59 6.84 -19.17
N ASN A 122 11.97 7.52 -18.08
CA ASN A 122 13.20 8.29 -18.02
C ASN A 122 14.24 7.61 -17.13
N GLN A 123 15.50 7.79 -17.49
CA GLN A 123 16.66 7.42 -16.68
C GLN A 123 17.70 8.53 -16.81
N PRO A 124 18.60 8.72 -15.82
CA PRO A 124 19.75 9.59 -15.99
C PRO A 124 20.61 9.11 -17.17
N LEU A 125 21.29 10.05 -17.84
CA LEU A 125 22.15 9.70 -18.95
C LEU A 125 23.26 8.76 -18.52
N LYS A 126 23.32 7.57 -19.12
CA LYS A 126 24.31 6.53 -18.79
C LYS A 126 25.74 7.04 -18.98
N ASN A 127 26.61 6.74 -18.03
CA ASN A 127 28.02 7.16 -18.02
C ASN A 127 28.26 8.70 -17.97
N GLN A 128 27.22 9.48 -17.60
CA GLN A 128 27.34 10.92 -17.43
C GLN A 128 26.93 11.31 -15.99
N PRO A 129 27.83 11.14 -14.99
CA PRO A 129 27.48 11.37 -13.58
C PRO A 129 27.13 12.83 -13.27
N GLN A 130 27.34 13.76 -14.21
CA GLN A 130 26.93 15.16 -14.10
C GLN A 130 25.59 15.46 -14.76
N SER A 131 24.90 14.44 -15.30
CA SER A 131 23.59 14.65 -15.96
C SER A 131 22.46 14.98 -14.96
N VAL A 132 22.64 14.61 -13.70
CA VAL A 132 21.77 15.05 -12.60
C VAL A 132 22.69 15.60 -11.50
N ARG A 133 22.64 16.91 -11.24
CA ARG A 133 23.47 17.54 -10.22
C ARG A 133 22.85 18.78 -9.60
N VAL A 134 23.33 19.11 -8.41
CA VAL A 134 22.94 20.28 -7.64
C VAL A 134 24.21 21.02 -7.21
N GLU A 135 24.26 22.32 -7.44
CA GLU A 135 25.27 23.19 -6.86
C GLU A 135 24.56 24.29 -6.07
N ALA A 136 25.07 24.64 -4.90
CA ALA A 136 24.44 25.62 -4.02
C ALA A 136 25.46 26.61 -3.46
N TRP A 137 25.07 27.88 -3.36
CA TRP A 137 25.88 28.96 -2.79
C TRP A 137 25.06 29.79 -1.81
N ASP A 138 25.71 30.22 -0.73
CA ASP A 138 25.11 31.19 0.18
C ASP A 138 25.10 32.61 -0.42
N SER A 139 24.55 33.55 0.31
CA SER A 139 24.46 34.96 -0.08
C SER A 139 25.80 35.69 -0.28
N SER A 140 26.89 35.13 0.25
CA SER A 140 28.26 35.65 0.05
C SER A 140 28.96 35.07 -1.18
N GLY A 141 28.36 34.06 -1.83
CA GLY A 141 28.94 33.28 -2.92
C GLY A 141 29.80 32.09 -2.45
N LYS A 142 29.75 31.76 -1.17
CA LYS A 142 30.46 30.56 -0.65
C LYS A 142 29.71 29.32 -1.12
N LEU A 143 30.43 28.37 -1.68
CA LEU A 143 29.94 27.08 -2.10
C LEU A 143 29.49 26.25 -0.88
N LEU A 144 28.21 25.77 -0.92
CA LEU A 144 27.57 24.97 0.11
C LEU A 144 27.52 23.49 -0.29
N MET A 145 27.19 23.22 -1.55
CA MET A 145 27.08 21.90 -2.13
C MET A 145 27.57 21.94 -3.57
N ASN A 146 28.23 20.87 -4.04
CA ASN A 146 28.70 20.75 -5.42
C ASN A 146 28.68 19.28 -5.89
N GLY A 147 27.86 19.01 -6.87
CA GLY A 147 27.86 17.76 -7.62
C GLY A 147 26.58 16.93 -7.46
N PRO A 148 26.61 15.74 -8.05
CA PRO A 148 25.53 14.78 -7.82
C PRO A 148 25.53 14.33 -6.36
N THR A 149 24.33 14.11 -5.81
CA THR A 149 24.20 13.44 -4.52
C THR A 149 24.74 12.01 -4.60
N ARG A 150 25.41 11.56 -3.56
CA ARG A 150 26.02 10.23 -3.49
C ARG A 150 25.67 9.56 -2.17
N GLU A 151 25.29 8.31 -2.26
CA GLU A 151 25.04 7.49 -1.10
C GLU A 151 26.34 6.78 -0.70
N HIS A 152 26.68 6.83 0.59
CA HIS A 152 27.86 6.18 1.12
C HIS A 152 27.71 5.85 2.60
N VAL A 153 27.92 4.58 2.95
CA VAL A 153 28.03 4.08 4.32
C VAL A 153 29.25 3.17 4.39
N GLU A 154 30.14 3.41 5.36
CA GLU A 154 31.34 2.60 5.52
C GLU A 154 30.96 1.12 5.77
N GLY A 155 31.50 0.22 4.94
CA GLY A 155 31.31 -1.22 5.05
C GLY A 155 30.08 -1.78 4.33
N ASP A 156 29.22 -0.96 3.73
CA ASP A 156 28.13 -1.47 2.88
C ASP A 156 28.69 -2.04 1.57
N PRO A 157 28.42 -3.32 1.24
CA PRO A 157 29.01 -3.96 0.06
C PRO A 157 28.27 -3.67 -1.26
N TYR A 158 27.12 -2.99 -1.21
CA TYR A 158 26.21 -2.83 -2.36
C TYR A 158 26.33 -1.48 -3.07
N GLN A 159 26.78 -0.44 -2.35
CA GLN A 159 26.75 0.95 -2.83
C GLN A 159 27.69 1.23 -4.01
N ASP A 160 28.74 0.44 -4.19
CA ASP A 160 29.79 0.65 -5.21
C ASP A 160 29.57 -0.18 -6.48
N ASP A 161 28.44 -0.86 -6.64
CA ASP A 161 28.12 -1.59 -7.86
C ASP A 161 27.92 -0.60 -9.02
N ALA A 162 28.68 -0.80 -10.10
CA ALA A 162 28.65 0.10 -11.27
C ALA A 162 27.30 0.15 -12.00
N ARG A 163 26.39 -0.75 -11.68
CA ARG A 163 25.01 -0.80 -12.23
C ARG A 163 24.03 0.06 -11.43
N VAL A 164 24.38 0.45 -10.21
CA VAL A 164 23.56 1.35 -9.40
C VAL A 164 23.40 2.68 -10.12
N VAL A 165 22.16 3.05 -10.42
CA VAL A 165 21.84 4.32 -11.05
C VAL A 165 21.90 5.43 -9.99
N MET A 166 22.51 6.57 -10.34
CA MET A 166 22.58 7.71 -9.44
C MET A 166 21.18 8.12 -8.96
N PRO A 167 21.05 8.71 -7.76
CA PRO A 167 19.76 9.21 -7.28
C PRO A 167 19.11 10.21 -8.24
N PHE A 168 17.85 9.94 -8.60
CA PHE A 168 17.01 10.79 -9.46
C PHE A 168 15.53 10.62 -9.11
N ASN A 169 14.69 11.51 -9.62
CA ASN A 169 13.25 11.30 -9.62
C ASN A 169 12.78 10.79 -10.99
N GLY A 170 12.04 9.68 -11.00
CA GLY A 170 11.30 9.21 -12.16
C GLY A 170 10.30 10.28 -12.62
N SER A 171 10.07 10.37 -13.91
CA SER A 171 9.18 11.35 -14.56
C SER A 171 9.57 12.82 -14.37
N SER A 172 10.76 13.14 -13.85
CA SER A 172 11.24 14.52 -13.68
C SER A 172 11.44 15.22 -15.03
N GLY A 173 11.13 16.51 -15.10
CA GLY A 173 11.51 17.34 -16.24
C GLY A 173 13.04 17.39 -16.45
N SER A 174 13.47 17.63 -17.70
CA SER A 174 14.86 17.93 -18.05
C SER A 174 15.07 19.44 -18.13
N GLY A 175 16.28 19.91 -17.77
CA GLY A 175 16.61 21.33 -17.89
C GLY A 175 17.89 21.70 -17.14
N ASP A 176 18.15 23.00 -17.13
CA ASP A 176 19.28 23.66 -16.48
C ASP A 176 18.76 24.99 -15.92
N VAL A 177 18.72 25.15 -14.61
CA VAL A 177 18.14 26.32 -13.96
C VAL A 177 18.93 26.77 -12.74
N THR A 178 19.18 28.08 -12.62
CA THR A 178 19.74 28.68 -11.41
C THR A 178 18.74 29.65 -10.81
N ALA A 179 18.35 29.44 -9.56
CA ALA A 179 17.39 30.27 -8.85
C ALA A 179 17.58 30.28 -7.34
N GLU A 180 16.88 31.20 -6.69
CA GLU A 180 16.82 31.27 -5.23
C GLU A 180 15.94 30.16 -4.66
N VAL A 181 16.23 29.72 -3.42
CA VAL A 181 15.53 28.62 -2.74
C VAL A 181 14.51 29.14 -1.74
N VAL A 182 13.35 28.51 -1.73
CA VAL A 182 12.30 28.66 -0.70
C VAL A 182 12.00 27.32 -0.09
N TYR A 183 12.03 27.22 1.24
CA TYR A 183 11.64 26.03 1.97
C TYR A 183 10.11 25.99 2.17
N ALA A 184 9.49 24.88 1.80
CA ALA A 184 8.04 24.71 1.79
C ALA A 184 7.57 23.47 2.59
N ASN A 185 8.23 23.14 3.71
CA ASN A 185 7.87 22.03 4.60
C ASN A 185 7.67 20.71 3.83
N TYR A 186 6.51 20.06 3.97
CA TYR A 186 6.16 18.86 3.20
C TYR A 186 5.64 19.15 1.79
N GLY A 187 5.48 20.42 1.39
CA GLY A 187 4.94 20.77 0.07
C GLY A 187 3.48 20.34 -0.11
N ARG A 188 2.67 20.37 0.95
CA ARG A 188 1.23 20.17 0.89
C ARG A 188 0.54 21.45 0.41
N LEU A 189 -0.72 21.33 -0.03
CA LEU A 189 -1.47 22.49 -0.49
C LEU A 189 -1.50 23.61 0.56
N GLU A 190 -1.78 23.26 1.82
CA GLU A 190 -1.79 24.22 2.92
C GLU A 190 -0.42 24.85 3.22
N ASP A 191 0.68 24.16 2.95
CA ASP A 191 2.02 24.71 3.08
C ASP A 191 2.25 25.81 2.04
N PHE A 192 1.87 25.56 0.80
CA PHE A 192 1.95 26.56 -0.29
C PHE A 192 0.99 27.74 -0.08
N ASP A 193 -0.22 27.50 0.40
CA ASP A 193 -1.19 28.53 0.73
C ASP A 193 -0.68 29.44 1.85
N LEU A 194 0.00 28.88 2.85
CA LEU A 194 0.63 29.63 3.92
C LEU A 194 1.76 30.54 3.40
N LEU A 195 2.57 30.06 2.45
CA LEU A 195 3.60 30.88 1.79
C LEU A 195 2.95 32.05 1.01
N ALA A 196 1.90 31.78 0.26
CA ALA A 196 1.14 32.79 -0.47
C ALA A 196 0.51 33.84 0.47
N ALA A 197 -0.08 33.41 1.58
CA ALA A 197 -0.65 34.30 2.61
C ALA A 197 0.42 35.19 3.29
N ARG A 198 1.70 34.75 3.25
CA ARG A 198 2.85 35.55 3.71
C ARG A 198 3.51 36.38 2.62
N HIS A 199 2.91 36.46 1.45
CA HIS A 199 3.42 37.19 0.27
C HIS A 199 4.80 36.67 -0.22
N ILE A 200 5.06 35.35 -0.05
CA ILE A 200 6.26 34.70 -0.56
C ILE A 200 5.93 34.16 -1.95
N ASP A 201 6.48 34.80 -2.97
CA ASP A 201 6.32 34.39 -4.37
C ASP A 201 7.26 33.23 -4.71
N LEU A 202 6.72 32.19 -5.35
CA LEU A 202 7.46 31.02 -5.79
C LEU A 202 7.83 31.09 -7.28
N LYS A 203 7.32 32.08 -8.02
CA LYS A 203 7.57 32.22 -9.45
C LYS A 203 9.07 32.31 -9.74
N GLY A 204 9.56 31.38 -10.56
CA GLY A 204 10.96 31.27 -10.92
C GLY A 204 11.91 30.89 -9.77
N LYS A 205 11.41 30.41 -8.62
CA LYS A 205 12.21 29.93 -7.50
C LYS A 205 12.37 28.42 -7.56
N ILE A 206 13.36 27.91 -6.83
CA ILE A 206 13.49 26.49 -6.50
C ILE A 206 12.81 26.26 -5.15
N VAL A 207 11.91 25.28 -5.10
CA VAL A 207 11.24 24.88 -3.87
C VAL A 207 11.98 23.71 -3.23
N LEU A 208 12.36 23.84 -1.96
CA LEU A 208 12.93 22.76 -1.15
C LEU A 208 11.83 22.21 -0.22
N THR A 209 11.53 20.91 -0.36
CA THR A 209 10.54 20.23 0.47
C THR A 209 11.15 18.98 1.10
N ARG A 210 10.52 18.47 2.16
CA ARG A 210 10.84 17.16 2.72
C ARG A 210 9.84 16.10 2.27
N TYR A 211 10.28 14.83 2.23
CA TYR A 211 9.39 13.69 2.02
C TYR A 211 8.37 13.57 3.17
N GLY A 212 7.30 12.82 2.94
CA GLY A 212 6.18 12.70 3.88
C GLY A 212 5.08 13.75 3.67
N GLY A 213 3.98 13.58 4.39
CA GLY A 213 2.82 14.48 4.37
C GLY A 213 1.88 14.33 3.18
N ASN A 214 2.40 14.13 1.97
CA ASN A 214 1.69 13.81 0.74
C ASN A 214 2.62 13.10 -0.25
N PHE A 215 2.07 12.61 -1.37
CA PHE A 215 2.83 12.00 -2.46
C PHE A 215 3.82 13.00 -3.08
N ARG A 216 5.01 12.51 -3.45
CA ARG A 216 6.10 13.35 -3.98
C ARG A 216 5.72 14.10 -5.28
N GLY A 217 4.94 13.47 -6.16
CA GLY A 217 4.43 14.10 -7.37
C GLY A 217 3.51 15.29 -7.09
N VAL A 218 2.68 15.23 -6.03
CA VAL A 218 1.82 16.35 -5.62
C VAL A 218 2.63 17.58 -5.21
N LYS A 219 3.78 17.38 -4.56
CA LYS A 219 4.68 18.52 -4.21
C LYS A 219 5.14 19.26 -5.45
N VAL A 220 5.56 18.49 -6.48
CA VAL A 220 6.02 19.03 -7.76
C VAL A 220 4.86 19.68 -8.53
N PHE A 221 3.69 19.03 -8.56
CA PHE A 221 2.48 19.56 -9.20
C PHE A 221 2.08 20.93 -8.66
N ILE A 222 1.96 21.06 -7.34
CA ILE A 222 1.58 22.34 -6.73
C ILE A 222 2.67 23.41 -6.96
N ALA A 223 3.95 23.03 -6.83
CA ALA A 223 5.06 23.96 -7.11
C ALA A 223 5.04 24.44 -8.56
N GLU A 224 4.80 23.56 -9.53
CA GLU A 224 4.67 23.91 -10.94
C GLU A 224 3.49 24.87 -11.19
N GLN A 225 2.32 24.57 -10.60
CA GLN A 225 1.16 25.47 -10.67
C GLN A 225 1.42 26.86 -10.09
N ARG A 226 2.30 26.97 -9.09
CA ARG A 226 2.73 28.23 -8.47
C ARG A 226 3.90 28.90 -9.23
N GLY A 227 4.31 28.34 -10.37
CA GLY A 227 5.34 28.88 -11.24
C GLY A 227 6.77 28.66 -10.76
N ALA A 228 7.02 27.72 -9.88
CA ALA A 228 8.38 27.33 -9.47
C ALA A 228 9.20 26.85 -10.67
N ALA A 229 10.52 27.06 -10.64
CA ALA A 229 11.44 26.65 -11.69
C ALA A 229 11.97 25.22 -11.49
N GLY A 230 11.89 24.71 -10.27
CA GLY A 230 12.31 23.34 -9.92
C GLY A 230 12.02 23.02 -8.46
N VAL A 231 12.14 21.72 -8.12
CA VAL A 231 11.89 21.20 -6.77
C VAL A 231 13.06 20.35 -6.32
N LEU A 232 13.48 20.53 -5.08
CA LEU A 232 14.37 19.62 -4.35
C LEU A 232 13.56 18.94 -3.27
N ILE A 233 13.69 17.61 -3.15
CA ILE A 233 12.98 16.83 -2.14
C ILE A 233 14.02 16.06 -1.31
N TYR A 234 13.99 16.19 0.01
CA TYR A 234 14.91 15.47 0.89
C TYR A 234 14.19 14.70 1.99
N SER A 235 14.80 13.60 2.48
CA SER A 235 14.35 12.90 3.67
C SER A 235 14.84 13.63 4.91
N ASP A 236 13.92 14.15 5.73
CA ASP A 236 14.30 14.82 6.99
C ASP A 236 14.52 13.76 8.07
N PRO A 237 15.60 13.83 8.87
CA PRO A 237 15.89 12.85 9.92
C PRO A 237 14.82 12.76 11.02
N GLN A 238 13.91 13.72 11.11
CA GLN A 238 12.74 13.63 11.98
C GLN A 238 11.76 12.53 11.53
N ASP A 239 11.72 12.24 10.23
CA ASP A 239 10.71 11.36 9.67
C ASP A 239 11.22 9.91 9.54
N ASP A 240 12.48 9.70 9.11
CA ASP A 240 13.04 8.37 8.86
C ASP A 240 14.54 8.22 9.22
N GLY A 241 15.16 9.19 9.91
CA GLY A 241 16.59 9.20 10.24
C GLY A 241 16.90 9.08 11.73
N PHE A 242 18.06 9.60 12.12
CA PHE A 242 18.67 9.43 13.44
C PHE A 242 17.81 9.90 14.64
N THR A 243 16.79 10.71 14.43
CA THR A 243 15.89 11.10 15.52
C THR A 243 14.91 9.99 15.91
N LYS A 244 14.79 8.94 15.11
CA LYS A 244 13.98 7.76 15.38
C LYS A 244 14.76 6.65 16.10
N GLY A 245 16.09 6.67 16.00
CA GLY A 245 16.99 5.66 16.53
C GLY A 245 18.29 5.58 15.76
N ASP A 246 19.05 4.52 15.96
CA ASP A 246 20.32 4.31 15.30
C ASP A 246 20.16 4.21 13.78
N ALA A 247 20.94 4.99 13.05
CA ALA A 247 20.97 4.93 11.59
C ALA A 247 21.82 3.75 11.10
N TYR A 248 21.53 3.26 9.90
CA TYR A 248 22.34 2.23 9.24
C TYR A 248 23.80 2.68 9.09
N PRO A 249 24.84 1.83 9.41
CA PRO A 249 24.72 0.38 9.61
C PRO A 249 24.49 -0.05 11.08
N ALA A 250 24.42 0.87 12.04
CA ALA A 250 24.21 0.53 13.45
C ALA A 250 22.75 0.14 13.76
N GLY A 251 21.80 0.60 12.99
CA GLY A 251 20.38 0.32 13.15
C GLY A 251 19.57 0.50 11.86
N PRO A 252 18.23 0.51 11.94
CA PRO A 252 17.38 0.44 10.76
C PRO A 252 17.14 1.77 10.04
N TRP A 253 17.48 2.91 10.68
CA TRP A 253 17.09 4.21 10.18
C TRP A 253 18.02 4.76 9.10
N ARG A 254 17.51 5.71 8.30
CA ARG A 254 18.21 6.30 7.15
C ARG A 254 19.56 6.92 7.58
N PRO A 255 20.66 6.51 6.94
CA PRO A 255 21.96 7.18 7.13
C PRO A 255 21.94 8.57 6.47
N GLU A 256 22.87 9.44 6.89
CA GLU A 256 22.89 10.85 6.46
C GLU A 256 22.99 11.05 4.94
N THR A 257 23.63 10.13 4.24
CA THR A 257 23.80 10.16 2.78
C THR A 257 22.72 9.40 2.01
N GLY A 258 21.82 8.67 2.70
CA GLY A 258 20.77 7.91 2.05
C GLY A 258 19.78 8.80 1.31
N VAL A 259 19.50 8.47 0.05
CA VAL A 259 18.63 9.26 -0.82
C VAL A 259 17.37 8.45 -1.19
N GLN A 260 16.23 9.00 -0.89
CA GLN A 260 14.96 8.44 -1.35
C GLN A 260 14.72 8.82 -2.82
N ARG A 261 14.78 7.85 -3.73
CA ARG A 261 14.35 8.00 -5.13
C ARG A 261 12.83 8.04 -5.21
N GLY A 262 12.27 8.07 -6.39
CA GLY A 262 10.84 7.88 -6.61
C GLY A 262 10.29 8.71 -7.77
N SER A 263 9.22 8.21 -8.39
CA SER A 263 8.55 8.93 -9.48
C SER A 263 7.79 10.15 -8.97
N VAL A 264 7.87 11.24 -9.73
CA VAL A 264 7.07 12.45 -9.53
C VAL A 264 5.94 12.58 -10.56
N GLN A 265 5.61 11.49 -11.26
CA GLN A 265 4.45 11.43 -12.13
C GLN A 265 3.19 11.84 -11.37
N TYR A 266 2.29 12.53 -12.00
CA TYR A 266 1.00 12.93 -11.43
C TYR A 266 0.02 11.76 -11.50
N MET A 267 0.34 10.65 -10.76
CA MET A 267 -0.45 9.42 -10.75
C MET A 267 -1.90 9.64 -10.28
N PHE A 268 -2.14 10.71 -9.54
CA PHE A 268 -3.48 11.11 -9.12
C PHE A 268 -4.32 11.71 -10.27
N GLU A 269 -3.70 12.07 -11.41
CA GLU A 269 -4.38 12.38 -12.67
C GLU A 269 -4.69 11.08 -13.42
N TYR A 270 -3.67 10.29 -13.70
CA TYR A 270 -3.74 8.87 -14.13
C TYR A 270 -2.38 8.19 -13.95
N PRO A 271 -2.36 6.90 -13.56
CA PRO A 271 -1.16 6.07 -13.53
C PRO A 271 -0.89 5.45 -14.91
N GLY A 272 0.15 4.59 -15.01
CA GLY A 272 0.50 3.90 -16.25
C GLY A 272 1.38 4.73 -17.17
N ASP A 273 1.50 4.31 -18.44
CA ASP A 273 2.28 5.03 -19.45
C ASP A 273 1.66 6.43 -19.68
N PRO A 274 2.41 7.51 -19.43
CA PRO A 274 1.87 8.87 -19.58
C PRO A 274 1.47 9.22 -21.03
N GLU A 275 1.87 8.44 -22.01
CA GLU A 275 1.48 8.62 -23.41
C GLU A 275 0.20 7.87 -23.82
N THR A 276 -0.33 6.97 -22.98
CA THR A 276 -1.45 6.08 -23.35
C THR A 276 -2.56 5.96 -22.32
N PRO A 277 -3.03 7.04 -21.69
CA PRO A 277 -4.04 6.95 -20.63
C PRO A 277 -5.32 6.25 -21.11
N GLY A 278 -5.69 5.14 -20.46
CA GLY A 278 -6.88 4.34 -20.78
C GLY A 278 -6.71 3.38 -21.97
N VAL A 279 -5.50 3.23 -22.51
CA VAL A 279 -5.20 2.33 -23.64
C VAL A 279 -3.86 1.64 -23.40
N ALA A 280 -3.87 0.31 -23.36
CA ALA A 280 -2.65 -0.47 -23.13
C ALA A 280 -1.53 -0.18 -24.14
N SER A 281 -0.34 0.11 -23.62
CA SER A 281 0.87 0.43 -24.41
C SER A 281 1.54 -0.83 -24.97
N THR A 282 0.78 -1.63 -25.72
CA THR A 282 1.27 -2.87 -26.34
C THR A 282 2.38 -2.62 -27.36
N LEU A 283 3.14 -3.68 -27.73
CA LEU A 283 4.25 -3.55 -28.67
C LEU A 283 3.82 -3.08 -30.07
N ASP A 284 2.61 -3.37 -30.48
CA ASP A 284 2.00 -3.04 -31.78
C ASP A 284 1.16 -1.76 -31.76
N LEU A 285 1.03 -1.08 -30.59
CA LEU A 285 0.32 0.19 -30.51
C LEU A 285 1.01 1.25 -31.40
N PRO A 286 0.30 1.84 -32.40
CA PRO A 286 0.89 2.80 -33.27
C PRO A 286 1.19 4.14 -32.58
N ASP A 287 2.24 4.83 -33.01
CA ASP A 287 2.63 6.13 -32.43
C ASP A 287 1.52 7.19 -32.55
N SER A 288 0.63 7.07 -33.53
CA SER A 288 -0.52 7.97 -33.70
C SER A 288 -1.61 7.84 -32.65
N ALA A 289 -1.61 6.75 -31.84
CA ALA A 289 -2.52 6.55 -30.73
C ALA A 289 -2.00 7.17 -29.42
N ARG A 290 -0.74 7.61 -29.42
CA ARG A 290 -0.11 8.18 -28.22
C ARG A 290 -0.37 9.67 -28.10
N VAL A 291 -0.50 10.14 -26.85
CA VAL A 291 -0.73 11.55 -26.53
C VAL A 291 0.53 12.18 -25.92
N SER A 292 0.46 13.49 -25.66
CA SER A 292 1.53 14.17 -24.92
C SER A 292 1.65 13.66 -23.47
N PRO A 293 2.85 13.32 -22.98
CA PRO A 293 3.02 12.80 -21.63
C PRO A 293 2.73 13.83 -20.53
N TYR A 294 2.69 15.11 -20.88
CA TYR A 294 2.50 16.20 -19.91
C TYR A 294 1.07 16.34 -19.36
N GLY A 295 0.20 15.36 -19.60
CA GLY A 295 -1.06 15.19 -18.88
C GLY A 295 -0.84 14.68 -17.47
N SER A 296 0.20 13.84 -17.26
CA SER A 296 0.56 13.31 -15.93
C SER A 296 2.06 13.44 -15.61
N GLN A 297 2.85 14.15 -16.40
CA GLN A 297 4.26 14.39 -16.12
C GLN A 297 4.56 15.88 -15.88
N PRO A 298 5.43 16.22 -14.89
CA PRO A 298 5.91 17.59 -14.69
C PRO A 298 6.78 18.08 -15.85
N ARG A 299 6.77 19.39 -16.04
CA ARG A 299 7.68 20.10 -16.97
C ARG A 299 8.91 20.64 -16.25
N ILE A 300 8.85 20.82 -14.93
CA ILE A 300 9.93 21.36 -14.12
C ILE A 300 10.83 20.24 -13.59
N ILE A 301 12.08 20.57 -13.27
CA ILE A 301 13.08 19.67 -12.71
C ILE A 301 12.68 19.30 -11.27
N SER A 302 12.80 18.01 -10.92
CA SER A 302 12.78 17.50 -9.56
C SER A 302 14.02 16.65 -9.29
N ILE A 303 14.74 16.91 -8.19
CA ILE A 303 15.93 16.16 -7.78
C ILE A 303 15.81 15.77 -6.30
N PRO A 304 16.01 14.48 -5.95
CA PRO A 304 16.03 14.04 -4.57
C PRO A 304 17.41 14.33 -3.93
N LEU A 305 17.41 14.67 -2.64
CA LEU A 305 18.63 14.89 -1.86
C LEU A 305 18.65 14.03 -0.59
N SER A 306 19.84 13.70 -0.14
CA SER A 306 20.07 13.25 1.25
C SER A 306 19.89 14.43 2.22
N TYR A 307 19.70 14.14 3.52
CA TYR A 307 19.71 15.23 4.50
C TYR A 307 21.12 15.77 4.76
N HIS A 308 22.18 15.00 4.45
CA HIS A 308 23.56 15.48 4.41
C HIS A 308 23.70 16.64 3.41
N ASP A 309 23.20 16.47 2.18
CA ASP A 309 23.31 17.46 1.11
C ASP A 309 22.33 18.63 1.28
N ALA A 310 21.15 18.39 1.85
CA ALA A 310 20.16 19.42 2.13
C ALA A 310 20.55 20.31 3.34
N ALA A 311 21.27 19.79 4.33
CA ALA A 311 21.59 20.49 5.56
C ALA A 311 22.33 21.82 5.35
N PRO A 312 23.41 21.92 4.55
CA PRO A 312 24.10 23.20 4.33
C PRO A 312 23.22 24.22 3.61
N ILE A 313 22.32 23.79 2.73
CA ILE A 313 21.36 24.67 2.06
C ILE A 313 20.37 25.22 3.08
N LEU A 314 19.72 24.34 3.87
CA LEU A 314 18.75 24.73 4.92
C LEU A 314 19.35 25.64 5.98
N GLN A 315 20.59 25.35 6.41
CA GLN A 315 21.30 26.14 7.43
C GLN A 315 21.63 27.54 6.93
N ALA A 316 21.90 27.71 5.65
CA ALA A 316 22.22 29.01 5.04
C ALA A 316 20.98 29.84 4.71
N LEU A 317 19.78 29.24 4.68
CA LEU A 317 18.53 29.99 4.46
C LEU A 317 18.33 31.05 5.53
N GLN A 318 17.93 32.24 5.09
CA GLN A 318 17.66 33.41 5.92
C GLN A 318 16.17 33.76 5.88
N GLY A 319 15.79 34.90 6.44
CA GLY A 319 14.44 35.42 6.46
C GLY A 319 13.61 34.90 7.63
N PRO A 320 12.27 34.83 7.50
CA PRO A 320 11.40 34.44 8.59
C PRO A 320 11.71 33.01 9.06
N GLY A 321 11.72 32.81 10.39
CA GLY A 321 11.74 31.46 10.95
C GLY A 321 10.49 30.70 10.51
N VAL A 322 10.63 29.39 10.38
CA VAL A 322 9.53 28.51 9.95
C VAL A 322 8.37 28.51 10.96
N PRO A 323 7.13 28.27 10.53
CA PRO A 323 5.98 28.05 11.42
C PRO A 323 6.19 26.85 12.35
N LYS A 324 5.38 26.82 13.42
CA LYS A 324 5.32 25.64 14.28
C LYS A 324 4.92 24.41 13.43
N GLY A 325 5.67 23.33 13.55
CA GLY A 325 5.46 22.07 12.80
C GLY A 325 6.22 21.99 11.46
N TRP A 326 6.89 23.06 11.03
CA TRP A 326 7.75 23.02 9.85
C TRP A 326 9.23 22.77 10.19
N GLN A 327 9.59 22.84 11.46
CA GLN A 327 10.92 22.51 11.94
C GLN A 327 11.14 21.01 11.76
N GLY A 328 12.25 20.61 11.11
CA GLY A 328 12.69 19.23 11.01
C GLY A 328 13.67 18.80 12.10
N GLY A 329 14.31 17.64 11.91
CA GLY A 329 15.20 17.01 12.88
C GLY A 329 16.66 17.45 12.87
N LEU A 330 17.07 18.31 11.93
CA LEU A 330 18.44 18.81 11.90
C LEU A 330 18.68 19.82 13.05
N GLY A 331 19.88 19.81 13.62
CA GLY A 331 20.26 20.49 14.86
C GLY A 331 20.33 22.03 14.81
N PHE A 332 19.71 22.66 13.84
CA PHE A 332 19.68 24.13 13.68
C PHE A 332 18.26 24.61 13.39
N ARG A 333 18.02 25.92 13.56
CA ARG A 333 16.71 26.54 13.28
C ARG A 333 16.51 26.66 11.77
N TYR A 334 15.34 26.22 11.29
CA TYR A 334 14.95 26.36 9.89
C TYR A 334 14.37 27.75 9.62
N HIS A 335 14.64 28.24 8.40
CA HIS A 335 14.11 29.49 7.86
C HIS A 335 13.45 29.23 6.51
N ILE A 336 12.47 30.07 6.13
CA ILE A 336 11.73 29.88 4.88
C ILE A 336 12.60 30.20 3.64
N GLY A 337 13.57 31.11 3.78
CA GLY A 337 14.36 31.62 2.66
C GLY A 337 14.06 33.10 2.39
N THR A 338 14.20 33.53 1.17
CA THR A 338 14.30 34.92 0.76
C THR A 338 13.25 35.87 1.29
N VAL A 339 13.75 37.03 1.80
CA VAL A 339 13.00 38.28 1.87
C VAL A 339 13.61 39.23 0.84
N ALA A 340 12.76 39.97 0.11
CA ALA A 340 13.22 40.95 -0.88
C ALA A 340 14.31 41.88 -0.31
N GLY A 341 15.47 41.93 -0.98
CA GLY A 341 16.59 42.80 -0.59
C GLY A 341 17.58 42.22 0.39
N GLN A 342 17.41 40.98 0.88
CA GLN A 342 18.43 40.25 1.65
C GLN A 342 19.03 39.13 0.78
N GLY A 343 20.33 38.88 0.89
CA GLY A 343 21.01 37.88 0.13
C GLY A 343 20.38 36.50 0.35
N SER A 344 20.20 35.76 -0.72
CA SER A 344 19.51 34.47 -0.75
C SER A 344 20.45 33.33 -1.09
N VAL A 345 20.14 32.12 -0.63
CA VAL A 345 20.77 30.89 -1.14
C VAL A 345 20.35 30.73 -2.61
N LYS A 346 21.33 30.55 -3.49
CA LYS A 346 21.11 30.21 -4.90
C LYS A 346 21.48 28.77 -5.13
N VAL A 347 20.67 28.10 -5.93
CA VAL A 347 20.90 26.72 -6.35
C VAL A 347 20.86 26.62 -7.87
N HIS A 348 21.80 25.89 -8.42
CA HIS A 348 21.85 25.49 -9.82
C HIS A 348 21.46 24.01 -9.90
N LEU A 349 20.38 23.74 -10.60
CA LEU A 349 19.90 22.39 -10.89
C LEU A 349 20.17 22.05 -12.33
N VAL A 350 20.81 20.89 -12.55
CA VAL A 350 20.92 20.29 -13.87
C VAL A 350 20.23 18.93 -13.81
N SER A 351 19.32 18.68 -14.71
CA SER A 351 18.71 17.37 -14.93
C SER A 351 18.62 17.12 -16.41
N GLN A 352 19.38 16.14 -16.90
CA GLN A 352 19.35 15.66 -18.29
C GLN A 352 18.90 14.21 -18.25
N GLN A 353 17.66 13.99 -18.60
CA GLN A 353 17.02 12.68 -18.56
C GLN A 353 16.96 12.05 -19.93
N ASP A 354 17.24 10.75 -20.00
CA ASP A 354 17.08 9.93 -21.19
C ASP A 354 15.65 9.38 -21.25
N TYR A 355 14.73 10.14 -21.84
CA TYR A 355 13.36 9.70 -22.08
C TYR A 355 13.29 8.82 -23.32
N GLN A 356 12.96 7.56 -23.12
CA GLN A 356 12.80 6.59 -24.21
C GLN A 356 11.59 5.69 -23.94
N ARG A 357 10.96 5.19 -25.00
CA ARG A 357 10.01 4.09 -24.92
C ARG A 357 10.79 2.80 -24.74
N ARG A 358 10.76 2.27 -23.52
CA ARG A 358 11.46 1.06 -23.09
C ARG A 358 10.50 -0.12 -23.01
N ILE A 359 11.06 -1.33 -23.05
CA ILE A 359 10.26 -2.55 -22.84
C ILE A 359 10.33 -2.92 -21.38
N ILE A 360 9.17 -3.15 -20.79
CA ILE A 360 8.95 -3.72 -19.47
C ILE A 360 8.32 -5.11 -19.60
N TRP A 361 8.34 -5.93 -18.54
CA TRP A 361 7.97 -7.35 -18.62
C TRP A 361 7.16 -7.82 -17.43
N ASP A 362 5.85 -7.82 -17.50
CA ASP A 362 5.00 -8.48 -16.52
C ASP A 362 5.10 -9.99 -16.64
N VAL A 363 5.07 -10.70 -15.51
CA VAL A 363 5.07 -12.16 -15.48
C VAL A 363 3.73 -12.67 -14.98
N ILE A 364 2.99 -13.37 -15.81
CA ILE A 364 1.64 -13.85 -15.52
C ILE A 364 1.62 -15.37 -15.49
N GLY A 365 1.22 -15.92 -14.33
CA GLY A 365 1.05 -17.37 -14.12
C GLY A 365 -0.40 -17.73 -13.82
N LYS A 366 -1.01 -18.64 -14.60
CA LYS A 366 -2.45 -18.98 -14.48
C LYS A 366 -2.65 -20.44 -14.11
N ILE A 367 -3.58 -20.68 -13.18
CA ILE A 367 -4.12 -22.00 -12.82
C ILE A 367 -5.61 -21.96 -13.18
N LYS A 368 -6.01 -22.72 -14.21
CA LYS A 368 -7.38 -22.73 -14.70
C LYS A 368 -8.34 -23.31 -13.67
N GLY A 369 -9.44 -22.60 -13.42
CA GLY A 369 -10.53 -23.07 -12.57
C GLY A 369 -11.27 -24.28 -13.14
N SER A 370 -11.69 -25.19 -12.28
CA SER A 370 -12.38 -26.43 -12.63
C SER A 370 -13.87 -26.24 -12.83
N GLU A 371 -14.49 -25.25 -12.15
CA GLU A 371 -15.93 -25.00 -12.18
C GLU A 371 -16.26 -23.65 -12.83
N PHE A 372 -15.49 -22.58 -12.49
CA PHE A 372 -15.70 -21.21 -12.95
C PHE A 372 -14.42 -20.68 -13.61
N PRO A 373 -14.03 -21.19 -14.80
CA PRO A 373 -12.75 -20.84 -15.42
C PRO A 373 -12.62 -19.37 -15.86
N ASP A 374 -13.72 -18.69 -16.03
CA ASP A 374 -13.75 -17.28 -16.43
C ASP A 374 -13.75 -16.32 -15.22
N ASP A 375 -14.08 -16.80 -14.02
CA ASP A 375 -13.98 -16.03 -12.78
C ASP A 375 -12.53 -16.05 -12.29
N TRP A 376 -11.88 -14.85 -12.27
CA TRP A 376 -10.47 -14.75 -11.92
C TRP A 376 -10.27 -14.20 -10.51
N VAL A 377 -9.46 -14.90 -9.73
CA VAL A 377 -8.81 -14.39 -8.51
C VAL A 377 -7.42 -13.98 -8.90
N VAL A 378 -7.15 -12.68 -8.91
CA VAL A 378 -5.85 -12.13 -9.27
C VAL A 378 -5.09 -11.82 -7.99
N ILE A 379 -3.81 -12.18 -7.95
CA ILE A 379 -2.92 -11.97 -6.83
C ILE A 379 -1.58 -11.44 -7.37
N GLY A 380 -1.13 -10.31 -6.89
CA GLY A 380 -0.01 -9.61 -7.51
C GLY A 380 0.91 -8.87 -6.55
N ASN A 381 2.13 -8.67 -7.04
CA ASN A 381 3.19 -7.88 -6.43
C ASN A 381 4.09 -7.36 -7.55
N HIS A 382 4.65 -6.16 -7.40
CA HIS A 382 5.64 -5.69 -8.35
C HIS A 382 7.03 -6.29 -8.08
N ARG A 383 7.94 -6.10 -9.03
CA ARG A 383 9.24 -6.77 -9.02
C ARG A 383 10.39 -5.80 -9.25
N ASP A 384 10.15 -4.74 -10.04
CA ASP A 384 11.13 -3.68 -10.27
C ASP A 384 11.42 -2.91 -8.98
N ALA A 385 12.61 -2.36 -8.86
CA ALA A 385 13.03 -1.61 -7.69
C ALA A 385 13.91 -0.42 -8.09
N TRP A 386 13.88 0.67 -7.30
CA TRP A 386 14.79 1.79 -7.53
C TRP A 386 16.25 1.40 -7.50
N VAL A 387 16.64 0.41 -6.71
CA VAL A 387 17.98 -0.17 -6.66
C VAL A 387 17.91 -1.68 -6.42
N TYR A 388 18.08 -2.16 -5.18
CA TYR A 388 18.03 -3.58 -4.81
C TYR A 388 16.68 -4.01 -4.28
N GLY A 389 15.95 -3.11 -3.65
CA GLY A 389 14.59 -3.31 -3.22
C GLY A 389 14.36 -4.54 -2.34
N ALA A 390 15.15 -4.71 -1.28
CA ALA A 390 15.05 -5.92 -0.46
C ALA A 390 13.75 -5.99 0.33
N VAL A 391 13.30 -4.85 0.82
CA VAL A 391 11.95 -4.69 1.38
C VAL A 391 10.97 -4.39 0.26
N ASP A 392 11.25 -3.38 -0.53
CA ASP A 392 10.39 -2.80 -1.55
C ASP A 392 10.96 -3.04 -2.97
N PRO A 393 10.42 -4.03 -3.72
CA PRO A 393 9.30 -4.94 -3.39
C PRO A 393 9.70 -6.41 -3.22
N SER A 394 11.00 -6.75 -3.23
CA SER A 394 11.45 -8.14 -3.34
C SER A 394 10.99 -9.02 -2.18
N SER A 395 10.68 -8.42 -0.99
CA SER A 395 10.09 -9.16 0.12
C SER A 395 8.69 -9.69 -0.22
N GLY A 396 7.85 -8.88 -0.85
CA GLY A 396 6.55 -9.30 -1.37
C GLY A 396 6.67 -10.32 -2.49
N THR A 397 7.61 -10.12 -3.44
CA THR A 397 7.89 -11.09 -4.50
C THR A 397 8.34 -12.45 -3.93
N ALA A 398 9.22 -12.46 -2.92
CA ALA A 398 9.68 -13.70 -2.27
C ALA A 398 8.53 -14.43 -1.56
N ALA A 399 7.67 -13.70 -0.85
CA ALA A 399 6.47 -14.24 -0.22
C ALA A 399 5.49 -14.81 -1.27
N MET A 400 5.25 -14.11 -2.38
CA MET A 400 4.43 -14.59 -3.49
C MET A 400 4.99 -15.88 -4.10
N LEU A 401 6.30 -15.97 -4.29
CA LEU A 401 6.95 -17.20 -4.82
C LEU A 401 6.75 -18.40 -3.89
N GLU A 402 6.80 -18.22 -2.57
CA GLU A 402 6.49 -19.29 -1.62
C GLU A 402 4.98 -19.60 -1.54
N SER A 403 4.10 -18.62 -1.76
CA SER A 403 2.66 -18.89 -1.96
C SER A 403 2.44 -19.77 -3.19
N VAL A 404 3.10 -19.45 -4.31
CA VAL A 404 3.06 -20.22 -5.56
C VAL A 404 3.64 -21.62 -5.38
N HIS A 405 4.73 -21.76 -4.63
CA HIS A 405 5.30 -23.06 -4.26
C HIS A 405 4.27 -23.92 -3.51
N GLY A 406 3.65 -23.36 -2.46
CA GLY A 406 2.62 -24.05 -1.68
C GLY A 406 1.42 -24.52 -2.52
N ILE A 407 0.91 -23.65 -3.36
CA ILE A 407 -0.20 -23.97 -4.29
C ILE A 407 0.24 -25.00 -5.33
N GLY A 408 1.46 -24.93 -5.84
CA GLY A 408 2.03 -25.91 -6.77
C GLY A 408 2.11 -27.32 -6.17
N GLU A 409 2.44 -27.46 -4.89
CA GLU A 409 2.43 -28.74 -4.20
C GLU A 409 1.01 -29.30 -4.01
N LEU A 410 0.02 -28.44 -3.77
CA LEU A 410 -1.40 -28.86 -3.77
C LEU A 410 -1.84 -29.35 -5.15
N LEU A 411 -1.44 -28.68 -6.24
CA LEU A 411 -1.72 -29.10 -7.61
C LEU A 411 -1.14 -30.50 -7.91
N LYS A 412 0.08 -30.80 -7.45
CA LYS A 412 0.73 -32.12 -7.58
C LYS A 412 -0.03 -33.19 -6.81
N GLN A 413 -0.68 -32.82 -5.69
CA GLN A 413 -1.52 -33.75 -4.88
C GLN A 413 -2.94 -33.90 -5.46
N GLY A 414 -3.26 -33.30 -6.61
CA GLY A 414 -4.54 -33.44 -7.31
C GLY A 414 -5.59 -32.38 -6.99
N TRP A 415 -5.30 -31.40 -6.10
CA TRP A 415 -6.20 -30.27 -5.88
C TRP A 415 -6.31 -29.41 -7.13
N ARG A 416 -7.49 -28.84 -7.38
CA ARG A 416 -7.75 -27.86 -8.43
C ARG A 416 -8.68 -26.78 -7.90
N PRO A 417 -8.38 -25.48 -8.13
CA PRO A 417 -9.26 -24.41 -7.69
C PRO A 417 -10.59 -24.44 -8.45
N LYS A 418 -11.68 -24.00 -7.84
CA LYS A 418 -12.96 -23.82 -8.53
C LYS A 418 -12.89 -22.66 -9.53
N ARG A 419 -12.31 -21.52 -9.12
CA ARG A 419 -12.07 -20.34 -9.96
C ARG A 419 -10.62 -20.28 -10.45
N THR A 420 -10.38 -19.62 -11.56
CA THR A 420 -9.01 -19.41 -12.07
C THR A 420 -8.22 -18.51 -11.12
N ILE A 421 -7.02 -18.96 -10.73
CA ILE A 421 -6.07 -18.15 -9.98
C ILE A 421 -5.05 -17.58 -10.97
N VAL A 422 -4.79 -16.27 -10.89
CA VAL A 422 -3.81 -15.56 -11.71
C VAL A 422 -2.78 -14.92 -10.77
N PHE A 423 -1.56 -15.43 -10.78
CA PHE A 423 -0.42 -14.77 -10.15
C PHE A 423 0.22 -13.81 -11.12
N ALA A 424 0.47 -12.59 -10.67
CA ALA A 424 1.06 -11.52 -11.46
C ALA A 424 2.26 -10.90 -10.75
N SER A 425 3.38 -10.79 -11.47
CA SER A 425 4.55 -10.05 -11.02
C SER A 425 4.73 -8.88 -11.97
N TRP A 426 4.40 -7.69 -11.47
CA TRP A 426 4.35 -6.46 -12.25
C TRP A 426 5.74 -5.87 -12.44
N ASP A 427 5.90 -5.06 -13.48
CA ASP A 427 7.11 -4.32 -13.79
C ASP A 427 6.81 -2.82 -13.87
N ALA A 428 7.79 -1.98 -13.57
CA ALA A 428 7.69 -0.52 -13.60
C ALA A 428 6.56 0.05 -12.74
N GLU A 429 6.28 -0.57 -11.59
CA GLU A 429 5.39 -0.01 -10.58
C GLU A 429 5.96 1.31 -10.07
N GLU A 430 7.25 1.31 -9.72
CA GLU A 430 8.00 2.43 -9.15
C GLU A 430 8.01 3.68 -10.04
N GLU A 431 7.87 3.49 -11.34
CA GLU A 431 7.81 4.58 -12.31
C GLU A 431 6.43 5.22 -12.41
N GLY A 432 5.37 4.53 -11.93
CA GLY A 432 4.00 5.05 -11.91
C GLY A 432 2.90 4.01 -12.11
N LEU A 433 2.99 2.86 -11.45
CA LEU A 433 2.04 1.72 -11.55
C LEU A 433 1.88 1.23 -13.00
N VAL A 434 2.99 1.19 -13.76
CA VAL A 434 2.89 1.09 -15.22
C VAL A 434 2.46 -0.30 -15.65
N GLY A 435 3.17 -1.37 -15.27
CA GLY A 435 2.87 -2.72 -15.75
C GLY A 435 1.46 -3.17 -15.40
N SER A 436 1.04 -3.00 -14.16
CA SER A 436 -0.31 -3.37 -13.71
C SER A 436 -1.40 -2.59 -14.45
N THR A 437 -1.20 -1.29 -14.69
CA THR A 437 -2.15 -0.44 -15.43
C THR A 437 -2.29 -0.90 -16.86
N GLU A 438 -1.16 -1.08 -17.57
CA GLU A 438 -1.16 -1.54 -18.96
C GLU A 438 -1.81 -2.92 -19.11
N TRP A 439 -1.53 -3.82 -18.15
CA TRP A 439 -2.11 -5.16 -18.18
C TRP A 439 -3.63 -5.14 -17.90
N VAL A 440 -4.10 -4.30 -16.97
CA VAL A 440 -5.53 -4.13 -16.69
C VAL A 440 -6.25 -3.55 -17.90
N GLU A 441 -5.72 -2.52 -18.54
CA GLU A 441 -6.28 -1.93 -19.75
C GLU A 441 -6.31 -2.92 -20.92
N GLN A 442 -5.25 -3.74 -21.09
CA GLN A 442 -5.21 -4.79 -22.12
C GLN A 442 -6.25 -5.89 -21.88
N ASN A 443 -6.49 -6.24 -20.62
CA ASN A 443 -7.34 -7.36 -20.21
C ASN A 443 -8.71 -6.95 -19.66
N ALA A 444 -9.13 -5.68 -19.82
CA ALA A 444 -10.36 -5.14 -19.24
C ALA A 444 -11.59 -6.03 -19.49
N LYS A 445 -11.72 -6.60 -20.71
CA LYS A 445 -12.82 -7.50 -21.06
C LYS A 445 -12.82 -8.82 -20.26
N ALA A 446 -11.66 -9.42 -20.02
CA ALA A 446 -11.55 -10.65 -19.23
C ALA A 446 -11.77 -10.36 -17.74
N LEU A 447 -11.32 -9.20 -17.28
CA LEU A 447 -11.43 -8.74 -15.90
C LEU A 447 -12.85 -8.32 -15.48
N GLU A 448 -13.81 -8.21 -16.43
CA GLU A 448 -15.24 -8.09 -16.08
C GLU A 448 -15.74 -9.25 -15.20
N HIS A 449 -15.03 -10.39 -15.22
CA HIS A 449 -15.32 -11.57 -14.40
C HIS A 449 -14.37 -11.74 -13.21
N ALA A 450 -13.44 -10.81 -12.99
CA ALA A 450 -12.54 -10.89 -11.84
C ALA A 450 -13.33 -10.74 -10.53
N VAL A 451 -13.01 -11.61 -9.56
CA VAL A 451 -13.69 -11.61 -8.26
C VAL A 451 -12.89 -10.88 -7.18
N ALA A 452 -11.57 -10.84 -7.26
CA ALA A 452 -10.74 -10.07 -6.34
C ALA A 452 -9.36 -9.81 -6.94
N TYR A 453 -8.73 -8.73 -6.47
CA TYR A 453 -7.30 -8.49 -6.60
C TYR A 453 -6.67 -8.41 -5.21
N PHE A 454 -5.73 -9.28 -4.93
CA PHE A 454 -4.97 -9.32 -3.68
C PHE A 454 -3.58 -8.77 -3.93
N ASN A 455 -3.20 -7.73 -3.18
CA ASN A 455 -1.94 -7.03 -3.33
C ASN A 455 -1.04 -7.24 -2.12
N THR A 456 0.24 -7.31 -2.36
CA THR A 456 1.29 -6.98 -1.41
C THR A 456 2.39 -6.23 -2.17
N ASP A 457 2.96 -5.20 -1.57
CA ASP A 457 3.99 -4.36 -2.17
C ASP A 457 5.24 -4.43 -1.29
N VAL A 458 5.39 -3.54 -0.33
CA VAL A 458 6.30 -3.67 0.80
C VAL A 458 5.84 -4.86 1.65
N GLY A 459 6.22 -6.08 1.26
CA GLY A 459 5.68 -7.29 1.88
C GLY A 459 6.08 -7.40 3.36
N VAL A 460 7.40 -7.34 3.64
CA VAL A 460 7.93 -7.53 4.99
C VAL A 460 9.09 -6.56 5.28
N ALA A 461 8.87 -5.66 6.23
CA ALA A 461 9.87 -4.80 6.84
C ALA A 461 10.04 -5.07 8.35
N GLY A 462 9.32 -6.04 8.90
CA GLY A 462 9.33 -6.40 10.32
C GLY A 462 8.09 -7.21 10.71
N PRO A 463 7.77 -7.29 12.03
CA PRO A 463 6.76 -8.20 12.57
C PRO A 463 5.32 -7.65 12.57
N ASP A 464 5.10 -6.39 12.20
CA ASP A 464 3.83 -5.69 12.45
C ASP A 464 2.87 -5.82 11.27
N PHE A 465 2.12 -6.92 11.22
CA PHE A 465 1.12 -7.15 10.18
C PHE A 465 0.06 -6.05 10.14
N SER A 466 -0.27 -5.60 8.95
CA SER A 466 -1.32 -4.63 8.68
C SER A 466 -1.99 -4.90 7.34
N ALA A 467 -3.23 -4.42 7.17
CA ALA A 467 -3.97 -4.57 5.93
C ALA A 467 -4.87 -3.37 5.62
N ALA A 468 -5.12 -3.14 4.34
CA ALA A 468 -6.15 -2.27 3.81
C ALA A 468 -7.01 -3.03 2.81
N ALA A 469 -8.29 -2.69 2.71
CA ALA A 469 -9.22 -3.38 1.81
C ALA A 469 -10.45 -2.51 1.49
N VAL A 470 -11.14 -2.87 0.40
CA VAL A 470 -12.53 -2.42 0.25
C VAL A 470 -13.39 -2.99 1.38
N PRO A 471 -14.43 -2.28 1.85
CA PRO A 471 -15.18 -2.71 3.02
C PRO A 471 -15.78 -4.11 2.90
N SER A 472 -16.12 -4.56 1.69
CA SER A 472 -16.64 -5.92 1.44
C SER A 472 -15.65 -7.04 1.77
N LEU A 473 -14.33 -6.76 1.80
CA LEU A 473 -13.27 -7.74 2.06
C LEU A 473 -12.62 -7.59 3.45
N LYS A 474 -12.98 -6.58 4.25
CA LYS A 474 -12.36 -6.36 5.57
C LYS A 474 -12.57 -7.55 6.52
N GLU A 475 -13.78 -8.13 6.58
CA GLU A 475 -14.01 -9.31 7.44
C GLU A 475 -13.37 -10.58 6.89
N PHE A 476 -13.30 -10.73 5.57
CA PHE A 476 -12.54 -11.81 4.91
C PHE A 476 -11.09 -11.86 5.40
N LEU A 477 -10.40 -10.71 5.46
CA LEU A 477 -9.03 -10.60 5.98
C LEU A 477 -8.94 -10.94 7.47
N ARG A 478 -9.87 -10.44 8.29
CA ARG A 478 -9.90 -10.74 9.72
C ARG A 478 -10.07 -12.24 9.97
N GLU A 479 -10.99 -12.86 9.27
CA GLU A 479 -11.28 -14.28 9.41
C GLU A 479 -10.11 -15.14 8.92
N LEU A 480 -9.51 -14.81 7.78
CA LEU A 480 -8.37 -15.50 7.21
C LEU A 480 -7.16 -15.46 8.16
N THR A 481 -6.81 -14.31 8.70
CA THR A 481 -5.66 -14.14 9.60
C THR A 481 -5.81 -14.85 10.94
N ARG A 482 -7.05 -15.23 11.34
CA ARG A 482 -7.31 -16.12 12.48
C ARG A 482 -6.85 -17.56 12.24
N SER A 483 -6.65 -17.97 10.98
CA SER A 483 -6.21 -19.32 10.60
C SER A 483 -4.70 -19.43 10.40
N VAL A 484 -3.99 -18.32 10.22
CA VAL A 484 -2.54 -18.33 9.94
C VAL A 484 -1.74 -18.25 11.22
N PRO A 485 -0.82 -19.22 11.48
CA PRO A 485 0.05 -19.17 12.65
C PRO A 485 1.08 -18.05 12.53
N SER A 486 1.32 -17.33 13.65
CA SER A 486 2.37 -16.29 13.71
C SER A 486 3.66 -16.82 14.34
N PRO A 487 4.85 -16.41 13.88
CA PRO A 487 6.14 -16.70 14.51
C PRO A 487 6.23 -16.21 15.97
N LEU A 488 5.48 -15.18 16.31
CA LEU A 488 5.40 -14.63 17.67
C LEU A 488 4.48 -15.45 18.62
N GLY A 489 3.89 -16.54 18.10
CA GLY A 489 2.93 -17.38 18.81
C GLY A 489 1.47 -16.97 18.59
N GLY A 490 0.58 -17.94 18.66
CA GLY A 490 -0.82 -17.75 18.33
C GLY A 490 -1.04 -17.57 16.82
N THR A 491 -1.96 -16.69 16.43
CA THR A 491 -2.29 -16.40 15.03
C THR A 491 -1.89 -14.97 14.64
N VAL A 492 -1.79 -14.71 13.33
CA VAL A 492 -1.55 -13.38 12.79
C VAL A 492 -2.58 -12.39 13.33
N TYR A 493 -3.87 -12.75 13.34
CA TYR A 493 -4.93 -11.90 13.92
C TYR A 493 -4.70 -11.54 15.38
N GLN A 494 -4.23 -12.51 16.20
CA GLN A 494 -3.96 -12.26 17.61
C GLN A 494 -2.81 -11.28 17.82
N GLN A 495 -1.72 -11.41 17.05
CA GLN A 495 -0.60 -10.48 17.08
C GLN A 495 -0.98 -9.11 16.53
N TRP A 496 -1.71 -9.06 15.42
CA TRP A 496 -2.25 -7.81 14.88
C TRP A 496 -3.09 -7.04 15.91
N ARG A 497 -3.95 -7.73 16.67
CA ARG A 497 -4.69 -7.10 17.77
C ARG A 497 -3.78 -6.52 18.87
N ILE A 498 -2.72 -7.23 19.23
CA ILE A 498 -1.77 -6.78 20.25
C ILE A 498 -1.06 -5.50 19.79
N ASN A 499 -0.59 -5.50 18.54
CA ASN A 499 0.13 -4.37 17.96
C ASN A 499 -0.79 -3.14 17.78
N SER A 500 -2.02 -3.35 17.31
CA SER A 500 -3.03 -2.28 17.20
C SER A 500 -3.34 -1.63 18.54
N ALA A 501 -3.47 -2.42 19.62
CA ALA A 501 -3.75 -1.92 20.96
C ALA A 501 -2.57 -1.16 21.58
N SER A 502 -1.33 -1.51 21.22
CA SER A 502 -0.12 -0.84 21.71
C SER A 502 0.20 0.48 21.01
N GLY A 503 -0.49 0.82 19.93
CA GLY A 503 -0.22 2.00 19.11
C GLY A 503 1.04 1.87 18.24
N ASN A 504 1.60 0.67 18.13
CA ASN A 504 2.80 0.37 17.34
C ASN A 504 2.53 0.18 15.85
N GLU A 505 1.27 0.23 15.41
CA GLU A 505 0.97 0.19 13.99
C GLU A 505 1.63 1.35 13.24
N HIS A 506 2.39 1.04 12.20
CA HIS A 506 2.77 1.99 11.16
C HIS A 506 1.50 2.30 10.35
N ARG A 507 0.68 3.22 10.88
CA ARG A 507 -0.64 3.51 10.34
C ARG A 507 -0.56 4.18 8.98
N ARG A 508 -1.08 3.52 7.97
CA ARG A 508 -1.50 4.18 6.73
C ARG A 508 -2.82 4.97 6.90
N SER A 509 -3.52 4.83 8.06
CA SER A 509 -4.75 5.56 8.37
C SER A 509 -4.60 6.48 9.57
N ASN A 510 -5.16 7.69 9.49
CA ASN A 510 -5.12 8.73 10.52
C ASN A 510 -6.18 8.58 11.65
N ALA A 511 -6.91 7.46 11.70
CA ALA A 511 -7.96 7.26 12.71
C ALA A 511 -7.41 6.60 13.99
N PRO A 512 -7.73 7.08 15.21
CA PRO A 512 -7.31 6.44 16.45
C PRO A 512 -8.04 5.11 16.68
N PRO A 513 -7.37 4.06 17.27
CA PRO A 513 -8.06 2.82 17.64
C PRO A 513 -9.07 3.09 18.74
N VAL A 514 -10.22 2.45 18.64
CA VAL A 514 -11.23 2.45 19.70
C VAL A 514 -11.02 1.22 20.59
N ALA A 515 -10.88 1.42 21.88
CA ALA A 515 -10.64 0.33 22.83
C ALA A 515 -11.81 -0.67 22.80
N GLY A 516 -11.51 -1.94 22.51
CA GLY A 516 -12.49 -3.03 22.47
C GLY A 516 -13.01 -3.39 21.07
N GLU A 517 -12.61 -2.67 20.01
CA GLU A 517 -12.93 -3.02 18.62
C GLU A 517 -12.03 -4.11 18.06
N GLU A 518 -12.48 -4.75 16.99
CA GLU A 518 -11.68 -5.62 16.16
C GLU A 518 -10.54 -4.84 15.49
N VAL A 519 -9.52 -5.55 14.98
CA VAL A 519 -8.40 -4.91 14.27
C VAL A 519 -8.89 -3.98 13.15
N HIS A 520 -8.25 -2.83 13.06
CA HIS A 520 -8.55 -1.87 12.01
C HIS A 520 -7.99 -2.36 10.67
N VAL A 521 -8.85 -2.42 9.65
CA VAL A 521 -8.45 -2.60 8.25
C VAL A 521 -8.60 -1.26 7.55
N GLY A 522 -7.51 -0.76 6.96
CA GLY A 522 -7.46 0.56 6.32
C GLY A 522 -8.30 0.63 5.04
N ASP A 523 -8.48 1.85 4.54
CA ASP A 523 -9.08 2.10 3.23
C ASP A 523 -7.99 2.16 2.15
N LEU A 524 -8.33 1.76 0.91
CA LEU A 524 -7.41 1.77 -0.22
C LEU A 524 -7.40 3.14 -0.90
N GLY A 525 -6.25 3.81 -0.82
CA GLY A 525 -5.96 5.03 -1.55
C GLY A 525 -5.35 4.75 -2.92
N SER A 526 -4.06 5.09 -3.11
CA SER A 526 -3.25 4.74 -4.26
C SER A 526 -1.81 4.46 -3.80
N GLY A 527 -0.92 4.17 -4.73
CA GLY A 527 0.50 3.97 -4.47
C GLY A 527 0.92 2.51 -4.48
N SER A 528 0.09 1.63 -5.04
CA SER A 528 0.45 0.28 -5.45
C SER A 528 -0.54 -0.28 -6.48
N ASP A 529 -0.26 -1.47 -6.98
CA ASP A 529 -0.88 -2.14 -8.14
C ASP A 529 -2.37 -2.48 -8.00
N PHE A 530 -2.97 -2.33 -6.81
CA PHE A 530 -4.42 -2.43 -6.65
C PHE A 530 -5.19 -1.26 -7.29
N THR A 531 -4.51 -0.15 -7.57
CA THR A 531 -5.11 1.08 -8.10
C THR A 531 -5.87 0.86 -9.42
N PRO A 532 -5.29 0.27 -10.49
CA PRO A 532 -6.02 0.04 -11.72
C PRO A 532 -7.17 -0.98 -11.57
N PHE A 533 -7.02 -1.97 -10.71
CA PHE A 533 -8.07 -2.96 -10.47
C PHE A 533 -9.28 -2.35 -9.77
N LEU A 534 -9.08 -1.66 -8.66
CA LEU A 534 -10.18 -1.07 -7.88
C LEU A 534 -10.74 0.17 -8.56
N GLN A 535 -9.88 1.15 -8.84
CA GLN A 535 -10.33 2.51 -9.09
C GLN A 535 -10.67 2.77 -10.56
N HIS A 536 -10.17 1.91 -11.46
CA HIS A 536 -10.49 2.01 -12.88
C HIS A 536 -11.58 1.04 -13.32
N ILE A 537 -11.50 -0.25 -12.90
CA ILE A 537 -12.41 -1.30 -13.36
C ILE A 537 -13.31 -1.91 -12.28
N GLY A 538 -13.18 -1.52 -10.99
CA GLY A 538 -14.08 -1.92 -9.90
C GLY A 538 -13.93 -3.37 -9.45
N VAL A 539 -12.72 -3.90 -9.46
CA VAL A 539 -12.42 -5.22 -8.86
C VAL A 539 -12.14 -5.04 -7.38
N PRO A 540 -12.88 -5.71 -6.47
CA PRO A 540 -12.63 -5.63 -5.04
C PRO A 540 -11.20 -6.00 -4.71
N SER A 541 -10.50 -5.17 -3.91
CA SER A 541 -9.06 -5.33 -3.69
C SER A 541 -8.69 -5.30 -2.21
N THR A 542 -7.55 -5.92 -1.89
CA THR A 542 -6.83 -5.82 -0.61
C THR A 542 -5.39 -5.37 -0.85
N ASP A 543 -4.75 -4.87 0.21
CA ASP A 543 -3.31 -4.62 0.27
C ASP A 543 -2.80 -5.01 1.65
N ILE A 544 -1.85 -5.95 1.72
CA ILE A 544 -1.31 -6.50 2.96
C ILE A 544 0.18 -6.24 3.08
N SER A 545 0.66 -6.01 4.30
CA SER A 545 2.07 -5.79 4.60
C SER A 545 2.42 -6.19 6.03
N SER A 546 3.70 -6.39 6.33
CA SER A 546 4.23 -6.57 7.68
C SER A 546 5.29 -5.51 7.94
N GLY A 547 4.95 -4.50 8.73
CA GLY A 547 5.74 -3.30 8.97
C GLY A 547 6.82 -3.48 10.03
N GLY A 548 7.74 -2.50 10.05
CA GLY A 548 8.81 -2.38 11.04
C GLY A 548 9.56 -1.07 10.89
N PRO A 549 10.63 -0.83 11.67
CA PRO A 549 11.51 0.30 11.45
C PRO A 549 12.22 0.20 10.08
N TYR A 550 11.79 1.02 9.12
CA TYR A 550 12.26 0.97 7.74
C TYR A 550 12.65 2.37 7.24
N GLY A 551 13.86 2.80 7.62
CA GLY A 551 14.38 4.12 7.25
C GLY A 551 15.11 4.18 5.90
N VAL A 552 15.36 3.04 5.24
CA VAL A 552 16.19 2.98 4.02
C VAL A 552 15.38 2.94 2.72
N TYR A 553 14.07 3.15 2.80
CA TYR A 553 13.11 3.15 1.69
C TYR A 553 13.64 3.89 0.45
N HIS A 554 13.62 3.23 -0.72
CA HIS A 554 14.04 3.75 -2.04
C HIS A 554 15.51 4.21 -2.12
N SER A 555 16.38 3.77 -1.20
CA SER A 555 17.81 4.04 -1.24
C SER A 555 18.64 2.82 -1.65
N VAL A 556 19.92 2.99 -1.93
CA VAL A 556 20.84 1.86 -2.18
C VAL A 556 20.95 0.93 -0.96
N PHE A 557 20.56 1.42 0.21
CA PHE A 557 20.63 0.68 1.47
C PHE A 557 19.41 -0.21 1.73
N ASP A 558 18.36 -0.15 0.92
CA ASP A 558 17.33 -1.20 0.88
C ASP A 558 17.88 -2.43 0.13
N ASN A 559 18.78 -3.14 0.79
CA ASN A 559 19.52 -4.27 0.24
C ASN A 559 19.48 -5.49 1.17
N TYR A 560 19.97 -6.62 0.69
CA TYR A 560 19.92 -7.88 1.44
C TYR A 560 20.64 -7.81 2.79
N ALA A 561 21.74 -7.06 2.92
CA ALA A 561 22.46 -6.92 4.18
C ALA A 561 21.64 -6.16 5.22
N TRP A 562 21.01 -5.06 4.83
CA TRP A 562 20.09 -4.32 5.71
C TRP A 562 18.92 -5.19 6.12
N TYR A 563 18.31 -5.91 5.16
CA TYR A 563 17.12 -6.75 5.39
C TYR A 563 17.38 -7.84 6.43
N THR A 564 18.47 -8.60 6.26
CA THR A 564 18.83 -9.69 7.17
C THR A 564 19.30 -9.21 8.54
N GLN A 565 19.70 -7.95 8.67
CA GLN A 565 20.07 -7.35 9.94
C GLN A 565 18.87 -6.78 10.71
N ASN A 566 17.90 -6.17 10.02
CA ASN A 566 16.93 -5.28 10.65
C ASN A 566 15.46 -5.70 10.47
N ALA A 567 15.10 -6.35 9.35
CA ALA A 567 13.70 -6.65 9.02
C ALA A 567 13.30 -8.06 9.44
N ASP A 568 13.92 -9.10 8.86
CA ASP A 568 13.56 -10.51 9.09
C ASP A 568 14.80 -11.41 8.96
N PRO A 569 15.66 -11.48 10.00
CA PRO A 569 16.91 -12.24 9.97
C PRO A 569 16.73 -13.73 9.66
N ASP A 570 15.63 -14.32 10.09
CA ASP A 570 15.31 -15.75 9.96
C ASP A 570 14.27 -16.04 8.87
N PHE A 571 13.79 -15.01 8.15
CA PHE A 571 12.79 -15.09 7.07
C PHE A 571 11.43 -15.67 7.51
N VAL A 572 11.13 -15.61 8.79
CA VAL A 572 9.90 -16.17 9.38
C VAL A 572 8.67 -15.32 9.09
N TYR A 573 8.86 -13.99 8.96
CA TYR A 573 7.78 -13.08 8.56
C TYR A 573 7.52 -13.15 7.05
N LEU A 574 8.53 -13.44 6.22
CA LEU A 574 8.34 -13.81 4.81
C LEU A 574 7.48 -15.09 4.67
N GLN A 575 7.76 -16.09 5.50
CA GLN A 575 6.95 -17.32 5.54
C GLN A 575 5.51 -17.04 5.99
N GLU A 576 5.34 -16.20 7.03
CA GLU A 576 4.02 -15.77 7.50
C GLU A 576 3.25 -15.05 6.38
N MET A 577 3.89 -14.09 5.71
CA MET A 577 3.30 -13.34 4.60
C MET A 577 2.92 -14.29 3.43
N ALA A 578 3.77 -15.24 3.09
CA ALA A 578 3.47 -16.24 2.06
C ALA A 578 2.23 -17.09 2.40
N ARG A 579 2.04 -17.41 3.67
CA ARG A 579 0.86 -18.12 4.15
C ARG A 579 -0.41 -17.29 4.05
N VAL A 580 -0.36 -16.01 4.47
CA VAL A 580 -1.51 -15.09 4.36
C VAL A 580 -1.87 -14.89 2.90
N PHE A 581 -0.90 -14.50 2.08
CA PHE A 581 -1.10 -14.14 0.68
C PHE A 581 -1.62 -15.31 -0.17
N GLY A 582 -1.05 -16.52 0.02
CA GLY A 582 -1.54 -17.71 -0.67
C GLY A 582 -2.92 -18.18 -0.17
N LEU A 583 -3.24 -17.95 1.11
CA LEU A 583 -4.53 -18.31 1.68
C LEU A 583 -5.66 -17.39 1.17
N GLU A 584 -5.39 -16.11 0.91
CA GLU A 584 -6.33 -15.22 0.22
C GLU A 584 -6.77 -15.81 -1.11
N ALA A 585 -5.79 -16.26 -1.93
CA ALA A 585 -6.07 -16.86 -3.23
C ALA A 585 -6.86 -18.18 -3.11
N LEU A 586 -6.44 -19.08 -2.22
CA LEU A 586 -7.08 -20.38 -2.00
C LEU A 586 -8.53 -20.21 -1.54
N ARG A 587 -8.74 -19.42 -0.50
CA ARG A 587 -10.05 -19.25 0.12
C ARG A 587 -11.04 -18.55 -0.82
N MET A 588 -10.60 -17.55 -1.57
CA MET A 588 -11.44 -16.88 -2.55
C MET A 588 -11.74 -17.77 -3.76
N ALA A 589 -10.74 -18.53 -4.25
CA ALA A 589 -10.92 -19.38 -5.42
C ALA A 589 -11.88 -20.54 -5.17
N ASP A 590 -11.90 -21.11 -3.95
CA ASP A 590 -12.69 -22.28 -3.60
C ASP A 590 -14.02 -21.97 -2.90
N ALA A 591 -14.31 -20.70 -2.60
CA ALA A 591 -15.56 -20.29 -1.95
C ALA A 591 -16.80 -20.70 -2.77
N ASP A 592 -17.82 -21.29 -2.12
CA ASP A 592 -19.10 -21.61 -2.73
C ASP A 592 -19.88 -20.34 -3.06
N VAL A 593 -19.85 -19.37 -2.14
CA VAL A 593 -20.38 -18.03 -2.30
C VAL A 593 -19.27 -17.02 -2.04
N LEU A 594 -19.16 -16.00 -2.88
CA LEU A 594 -18.17 -14.94 -2.69
C LEU A 594 -18.32 -14.29 -1.31
N PRO A 595 -17.24 -14.22 -0.50
CA PRO A 595 -17.32 -13.77 0.88
C PRO A 595 -17.29 -12.24 0.98
N TYR A 596 -18.20 -11.56 0.28
CA TYR A 596 -18.30 -10.10 0.29
C TYR A 596 -19.31 -9.62 1.31
N ASP A 597 -18.88 -8.84 2.29
CA ASP A 597 -19.75 -8.23 3.31
C ASP A 597 -20.27 -6.86 2.86
N TYR A 598 -21.34 -6.86 2.09
CA TYR A 598 -22.01 -5.63 1.69
C TYR A 598 -22.79 -4.95 2.84
N VAL A 599 -23.06 -5.64 3.94
CA VAL A 599 -23.67 -5.03 5.13
C VAL A 599 -22.68 -4.02 5.75
N SER A 600 -21.44 -4.44 5.97
CA SER A 600 -20.37 -3.54 6.43
C SER A 600 -20.10 -2.44 5.42
N TYR A 601 -20.06 -2.76 4.13
CA TYR A 601 -19.86 -1.77 3.08
C TYR A 601 -20.92 -0.67 3.09
N SER A 602 -22.19 -1.04 3.13
CA SER A 602 -23.31 -0.07 3.16
C SER A 602 -23.30 0.81 4.40
N ARG A 603 -22.81 0.28 5.54
CA ARG A 603 -22.64 1.02 6.80
C ARG A 603 -21.54 2.06 6.67
N GLU A 604 -20.39 1.69 6.10
CA GLU A 604 -19.29 2.63 5.87
C GLU A 604 -19.69 3.74 4.89
N ILE A 605 -20.34 3.41 3.75
CA ILE A 605 -20.88 4.41 2.80
C ILE A 605 -21.83 5.39 3.50
N SER A 606 -22.71 4.89 4.35
CA SER A 606 -23.64 5.74 5.11
C SER A 606 -22.90 6.70 6.03
N SER A 607 -21.82 6.26 6.67
CA SER A 607 -20.95 7.10 7.50
C SER A 607 -20.22 8.17 6.68
N TYR A 608 -19.73 7.83 5.48
CA TYR A 608 -19.07 8.78 4.58
C TYR A 608 -20.04 9.89 4.10
N ILE A 609 -21.27 9.52 3.75
CA ILE A 609 -22.31 10.48 3.37
C ILE A 609 -22.65 11.43 4.53
N GLU A 610 -22.80 10.90 5.76
CA GLU A 610 -23.10 11.72 6.93
C GLU A 610 -21.91 12.66 7.26
N ALA A 611 -20.67 12.17 7.18
CA ALA A 611 -19.47 13.01 7.37
C ALA A 611 -19.41 14.17 6.34
N ALA A 612 -19.66 13.87 5.06
CA ALA A 612 -19.72 14.89 4.01
C ALA A 612 -20.82 15.91 4.25
N LYS A 613 -22.00 15.47 4.73
CA LYS A 613 -23.11 16.35 5.09
C LYS A 613 -22.74 17.30 6.25
N GLN A 614 -22.06 16.80 7.27
CA GLN A 614 -21.57 17.65 8.37
C GLN A 614 -20.51 18.63 7.90
N LYS A 615 -19.57 18.19 7.04
CA LYS A 615 -18.54 19.04 6.41
C LYS A 615 -19.19 20.18 5.61
N SER A 616 -20.19 19.86 4.77
CA SER A 616 -20.96 20.83 3.98
C SER A 616 -21.62 21.90 4.88
N LYS A 617 -22.28 21.47 5.96
CA LYS A 617 -22.89 22.40 6.94
C LYS A 617 -21.85 23.28 7.60
N GLY A 618 -20.71 22.72 8.02
CA GLY A 618 -19.62 23.46 8.64
C GLY A 618 -19.03 24.54 7.71
N GLN A 619 -19.13 24.34 6.41
CA GLN A 619 -18.68 25.29 5.37
C GLN A 619 -19.78 26.27 4.93
N GLY A 620 -21.00 26.14 5.44
CA GLY A 620 -22.14 27.00 5.06
C GLY A 620 -22.71 26.69 3.67
N LEU A 621 -22.43 25.51 3.11
CA LEU A 621 -22.95 25.08 1.81
C LEU A 621 -24.35 24.43 1.98
N SER A 622 -25.26 24.74 1.06
CA SER A 622 -26.62 24.18 1.03
C SER A 622 -26.72 23.07 -0.01
N LEU A 623 -26.63 21.83 0.44
CA LEU A 623 -26.69 20.63 -0.40
C LEU A 623 -27.80 19.67 0.10
N ASP A 624 -28.49 19.02 -0.82
CA ASP A 624 -29.49 18.00 -0.51
C ASP A 624 -28.83 16.59 -0.53
N PHE A 625 -28.59 16.05 0.65
CA PHE A 625 -28.09 14.68 0.84
C PHE A 625 -29.20 13.63 0.91
N GLY A 626 -30.48 14.01 0.91
CA GLY A 626 -31.62 13.11 1.05
C GLY A 626 -31.63 11.97 0.03
N PRO A 627 -31.47 12.23 -1.27
CA PRO A 627 -31.43 11.16 -2.29
C PRO A 627 -30.28 10.17 -2.07
N ALA A 628 -29.08 10.64 -1.74
CA ALA A 628 -27.92 9.77 -1.48
C ALA A 628 -28.11 8.92 -0.22
N GLN A 629 -28.66 9.50 0.86
CA GLN A 629 -28.99 8.78 2.08
C GLN A 629 -30.07 7.71 1.84
N ALA A 630 -31.09 8.01 1.02
CA ALA A 630 -32.12 7.04 0.65
C ALA A 630 -31.55 5.88 -0.19
N ALA A 631 -30.66 6.17 -1.15
CA ALA A 631 -30.00 5.15 -1.95
C ALA A 631 -29.09 4.26 -1.09
N ALA A 632 -28.34 4.82 -0.14
CA ALA A 632 -27.51 4.06 0.81
C ALA A 632 -28.38 3.17 1.73
N ALA A 633 -29.52 3.65 2.21
CA ALA A 633 -30.43 2.85 3.01
C ALA A 633 -31.05 1.69 2.20
N ARG A 634 -31.35 1.92 0.90
CA ARG A 634 -31.80 0.86 -0.01
C ARG A 634 -30.72 -0.19 -0.24
N LEU A 635 -29.47 0.24 -0.45
CA LEU A 635 -28.33 -0.66 -0.57
C LEU A 635 -28.16 -1.50 0.71
N SER A 636 -28.28 -0.88 1.89
CA SER A 636 -28.21 -1.61 3.17
C SER A 636 -29.28 -2.68 3.30
N ALA A 637 -30.52 -2.38 2.93
CA ALA A 637 -31.61 -3.38 2.96
C ALA A 637 -31.41 -4.52 1.96
N ALA A 638 -30.84 -4.24 0.78
CA ALA A 638 -30.46 -5.25 -0.20
C ALA A 638 -29.27 -6.11 0.30
N ALA A 639 -28.28 -5.48 0.93
CA ALA A 639 -27.12 -6.14 1.53
C ALA A 639 -27.53 -7.12 2.64
N GLU A 640 -28.42 -6.75 3.55
CA GLU A 640 -28.95 -7.63 4.60
C GLU A 640 -29.65 -8.88 3.99
N HIS A 641 -30.37 -8.69 2.89
CA HIS A 641 -31.03 -9.80 2.20
C HIS A 641 -30.01 -10.78 1.63
N VAL A 642 -29.02 -10.30 0.85
CA VAL A 642 -28.00 -11.19 0.25
C VAL A 642 -27.10 -11.83 1.31
N HIS A 643 -26.82 -11.13 2.41
CA HIS A 643 -26.06 -11.69 3.53
C HIS A 643 -26.81 -12.88 4.15
N GLY A 644 -28.11 -12.81 4.30
CA GLY A 644 -28.94 -13.96 4.70
C GLY A 644 -28.83 -15.15 3.75
N LEU A 645 -28.78 -14.91 2.43
CA LEU A 645 -28.58 -15.97 1.42
C LEU A 645 -27.17 -16.57 1.49
N GLN A 646 -26.15 -15.73 1.71
CA GLN A 646 -24.76 -16.17 1.86
C GLN A 646 -24.57 -17.07 3.09
N ILE A 647 -25.12 -16.69 4.26
CA ILE A 647 -25.07 -17.51 5.49
C ILE A 647 -25.80 -18.83 5.31
N ALA A 648 -26.98 -18.80 4.68
CA ALA A 648 -27.74 -20.01 4.45
C ALA A 648 -27.18 -20.90 3.35
N ALA A 649 -26.21 -20.40 2.57
CA ALA A 649 -25.69 -21.00 1.33
C ALA A 649 -26.83 -21.61 0.47
N SER A 650 -27.90 -20.84 0.28
CA SER A 650 -29.16 -21.31 -0.27
C SER A 650 -29.59 -20.51 -1.51
N GLY A 651 -30.43 -21.12 -2.34
CA GLY A 651 -30.91 -20.52 -3.59
C GLY A 651 -29.99 -20.80 -4.77
N ASP A 652 -30.03 -19.94 -5.77
CA ASP A 652 -29.14 -19.99 -6.96
C ASP A 652 -27.83 -19.28 -6.65
N LEU A 653 -26.83 -20.04 -6.15
CA LEU A 653 -25.53 -19.52 -5.77
C LEU A 653 -24.76 -18.92 -6.96
N ALA A 654 -24.97 -19.42 -8.17
CA ALA A 654 -24.34 -18.86 -9.36
C ALA A 654 -24.86 -17.45 -9.64
N LYS A 655 -26.18 -17.27 -9.60
CA LYS A 655 -26.81 -15.95 -9.74
C LYS A 655 -26.39 -14.99 -8.61
N LEU A 656 -26.31 -15.50 -7.37
CA LEU A 656 -25.86 -14.72 -6.21
C LEU A 656 -24.42 -14.23 -6.39
N ASN A 657 -23.49 -15.09 -6.80
CA ASN A 657 -22.10 -14.75 -7.04
C ASN A 657 -21.92 -13.69 -8.13
N VAL A 658 -22.70 -13.78 -9.21
CA VAL A 658 -22.73 -12.76 -10.26
C VAL A 658 -23.20 -11.41 -9.70
N ALA A 659 -24.27 -11.39 -8.91
CA ALA A 659 -24.78 -10.15 -8.31
C ALA A 659 -23.80 -9.54 -7.32
N LEU A 660 -23.16 -10.36 -6.46
CA LEU A 660 -22.16 -9.90 -5.50
C LEU A 660 -20.98 -9.24 -6.20
N ARG A 661 -20.45 -9.84 -7.28
CA ARG A 661 -19.37 -9.26 -8.08
C ARG A 661 -19.81 -7.97 -8.79
N GLN A 662 -20.98 -7.99 -9.43
CA GLN A 662 -21.48 -6.86 -10.21
C GLN A 662 -21.75 -5.62 -9.34
N ALA A 663 -22.13 -5.79 -8.08
CA ALA A 663 -22.46 -4.68 -7.19
C ALA A 663 -21.25 -3.74 -6.94
N GLU A 664 -19.98 -4.23 -6.97
CA GLU A 664 -18.80 -3.36 -6.89
C GLU A 664 -18.62 -2.55 -8.17
N THR A 665 -18.74 -3.19 -9.33
CA THR A 665 -18.61 -2.48 -10.63
C THR A 665 -19.74 -1.48 -10.85
N ASP A 666 -20.91 -1.67 -10.25
CA ASP A 666 -22.01 -0.70 -10.28
C ASP A 666 -21.69 0.60 -9.53
N LEU A 667 -20.67 0.59 -8.66
CA LEU A 667 -20.17 1.79 -7.99
C LEU A 667 -19.26 2.65 -8.88
N LEU A 668 -18.96 2.23 -10.10
CA LEU A 668 -18.17 3.02 -11.06
C LEU A 668 -19.03 4.10 -11.73
N SER A 669 -18.40 5.21 -12.09
CA SER A 669 -18.92 6.24 -13.00
C SER A 669 -18.30 6.08 -14.38
N GLU A 670 -19.10 6.00 -15.43
CA GLU A 670 -18.56 5.96 -16.81
C GLU A 670 -17.78 7.21 -17.17
N ALA A 671 -18.22 8.36 -16.68
CA ALA A 671 -17.54 9.65 -16.92
C ALA A 671 -16.27 9.83 -16.07
N GLY A 672 -16.05 8.97 -15.08
CA GLY A 672 -14.97 9.12 -14.10
C GLY A 672 -15.17 10.30 -13.16
N LEU A 673 -14.10 10.62 -12.42
CA LEU A 673 -14.07 11.78 -11.52
C LEU A 673 -13.85 13.08 -12.31
N PRO A 674 -14.39 14.20 -11.86
CA PRO A 674 -14.13 15.51 -12.48
C PRO A 674 -12.62 15.78 -12.60
N ASN A 675 -12.18 16.21 -13.79
CA ASN A 675 -10.80 16.45 -14.19
C ASN A 675 -9.88 15.24 -14.23
N ARG A 676 -10.30 14.08 -13.71
CA ARG A 676 -9.52 12.84 -13.60
C ARG A 676 -10.34 11.65 -14.10
N PRO A 677 -10.77 11.62 -15.38
CA PRO A 677 -11.74 10.63 -15.88
C PRO A 677 -11.23 9.19 -15.87
N TRP A 678 -9.93 8.98 -15.74
CA TRP A 678 -9.36 7.64 -15.58
C TRP A 678 -9.80 6.97 -14.27
N PHE A 679 -9.94 7.74 -13.17
CA PHE A 679 -10.47 7.26 -11.89
C PHE A 679 -11.99 7.22 -11.96
N ARG A 680 -12.56 6.01 -11.93
CA ARG A 680 -13.99 5.77 -12.16
C ARG A 680 -14.76 5.40 -10.89
N HIS A 681 -14.06 4.95 -9.85
CA HIS A 681 -14.71 4.49 -8.62
C HIS A 681 -15.28 5.66 -7.81
N THR A 682 -16.59 5.59 -7.48
CA THR A 682 -17.29 6.71 -6.80
C THR A 682 -17.07 6.72 -5.28
N ILE A 683 -16.58 5.61 -4.69
CA ILE A 683 -16.37 5.49 -3.24
C ILE A 683 -14.91 5.71 -2.86
N PHE A 684 -13.92 5.26 -3.66
CA PHE A 684 -12.49 5.36 -3.34
C PHE A 684 -11.68 5.91 -4.51
N ALA A 685 -10.84 6.88 -4.22
CA ALA A 685 -9.77 7.34 -5.12
C ALA A 685 -8.63 7.96 -4.30
N PRO A 686 -7.41 8.11 -4.86
CA PRO A 686 -6.39 8.98 -4.26
C PRO A 686 -6.87 10.41 -4.25
N GLY A 687 -6.54 11.17 -3.23
CA GLY A 687 -6.87 12.60 -3.20
C GLY A 687 -6.02 13.40 -4.20
N GLU A 688 -6.63 14.38 -4.87
CA GLU A 688 -5.98 15.27 -5.84
C GLU A 688 -4.72 15.97 -5.26
N TYR A 689 -4.74 16.30 -3.95
CA TYR A 689 -3.63 16.97 -3.26
C TYR A 689 -2.96 16.12 -2.17
N THR A 690 -3.37 14.87 -2.00
CA THR A 690 -2.70 13.91 -1.11
C THR A 690 -1.92 12.85 -1.90
N GLY A 691 -2.47 12.42 -3.03
CA GLY A 691 -1.87 11.51 -4.00
C GLY A 691 -1.85 10.04 -3.60
N TYR A 692 -1.66 9.71 -2.31
CA TYR A 692 -1.68 8.34 -1.78
C TYR A 692 -2.91 8.05 -0.93
N ALA A 693 -3.22 8.95 0.00
CA ALA A 693 -4.29 8.70 0.96
C ALA A 693 -5.65 8.55 0.26
N ALA A 694 -6.44 7.58 0.71
CA ALA A 694 -7.80 7.40 0.25
C ALA A 694 -8.65 8.64 0.55
N VAL A 695 -9.35 9.11 -0.46
CA VAL A 695 -10.47 10.04 -0.29
C VAL A 695 -11.74 9.26 -0.57
N VAL A 696 -12.58 9.12 0.47
CA VAL A 696 -13.88 8.45 0.35
C VAL A 696 -14.89 9.37 -0.32
N ILE A 697 -15.78 8.79 -1.13
CA ILE A 697 -16.73 9.54 -1.99
C ILE A 697 -16.06 10.77 -2.64
N PRO A 698 -14.95 10.52 -3.41
CA PRO A 698 -13.99 11.56 -3.80
C PRO A 698 -14.64 12.71 -4.56
N GLY A 699 -15.53 12.44 -5.51
CA GLY A 699 -16.19 13.50 -6.28
C GLY A 699 -16.93 14.52 -5.39
N VAL A 700 -17.55 14.05 -4.30
CA VAL A 700 -18.25 14.91 -3.33
C VAL A 700 -17.27 15.64 -2.43
N ASN A 701 -16.33 14.91 -1.81
CA ASN A 701 -15.41 15.48 -0.82
C ASN A 701 -14.45 16.50 -1.41
N GLU A 702 -13.91 16.28 -2.61
CA GLU A 702 -13.04 17.24 -3.30
C GLU A 702 -13.79 18.53 -3.71
N ALA A 703 -15.05 18.38 -4.14
CA ALA A 703 -15.90 19.53 -4.41
C ALA A 703 -16.19 20.35 -3.14
N LEU A 704 -16.37 19.67 -1.98
CA LEU A 704 -16.51 20.34 -0.68
C LEU A 704 -15.20 21.03 -0.27
N ASP A 705 -14.04 20.41 -0.48
CA ASP A 705 -12.74 21.00 -0.15
C ASP A 705 -12.48 22.29 -0.93
N SER A 706 -12.87 22.30 -2.20
CA SER A 706 -12.82 23.51 -3.05
C SER A 706 -13.99 24.48 -2.83
N LYS A 707 -14.95 24.14 -1.95
CA LYS A 707 -16.21 24.89 -1.71
C LYS A 707 -17.04 25.12 -2.97
N ASP A 708 -16.95 24.21 -3.94
CA ASP A 708 -17.73 24.23 -5.17
C ASP A 708 -19.08 23.52 -4.97
N GLN A 709 -20.09 24.31 -4.57
CA GLN A 709 -21.43 23.78 -4.28
C GLN A 709 -22.09 23.16 -5.51
N GLN A 710 -21.86 23.69 -6.72
CA GLN A 710 -22.45 23.15 -7.94
C GLN A 710 -21.84 21.77 -8.28
N ARG A 711 -20.52 21.65 -8.26
CA ARG A 711 -19.81 20.38 -8.46
C ARG A 711 -20.23 19.37 -7.40
N ALA A 712 -20.30 19.77 -6.12
CA ALA A 712 -20.73 18.88 -5.04
C ALA A 712 -22.15 18.32 -5.25
N ALA A 713 -23.11 19.14 -5.68
CA ALA A 713 -24.46 18.71 -5.99
C ALA A 713 -24.53 17.72 -7.18
N GLN A 714 -23.72 17.97 -8.22
CA GLN A 714 -23.58 17.06 -9.36
C GLN A 714 -23.00 15.70 -8.93
N GLN A 715 -21.95 15.71 -8.11
CA GLN A 715 -21.28 14.49 -7.64
C GLN A 715 -22.14 13.70 -6.63
N LEU A 716 -22.97 14.36 -5.83
CA LEU A 716 -24.01 13.67 -5.04
C LEU A 716 -25.03 12.95 -5.92
N THR A 717 -25.37 13.50 -7.08
CA THR A 717 -26.25 12.83 -8.05
C THR A 717 -25.56 11.58 -8.64
N VAL A 718 -24.29 11.69 -9.04
CA VAL A 718 -23.50 10.56 -9.55
C VAL A 718 -23.40 9.44 -8.51
N LEU A 719 -23.06 9.78 -7.27
CA LEU A 719 -23.02 8.83 -6.14
C LEU A 719 -24.37 8.15 -5.92
N THR A 720 -25.48 8.92 -5.91
CA THR A 720 -26.83 8.41 -5.74
C THR A 720 -27.19 7.39 -6.82
N GLN A 721 -26.83 7.65 -8.06
CA GLN A 721 -27.07 6.74 -9.20
C GLN A 721 -26.25 5.45 -9.05
N ALA A 722 -24.98 5.53 -8.67
CA ALA A 722 -24.10 4.39 -8.44
C ALA A 722 -24.65 3.49 -7.31
N LEU A 723 -24.99 4.05 -6.16
CA LEU A 723 -25.61 3.33 -5.04
C LEU A 723 -26.96 2.67 -5.42
N THR A 724 -27.73 3.36 -6.26
CA THR A 724 -29.01 2.83 -6.75
C THR A 724 -28.82 1.61 -7.65
N ARG A 725 -27.83 1.62 -8.55
CA ARG A 725 -27.48 0.47 -9.40
C ARG A 725 -27.05 -0.72 -8.56
N ALA A 726 -26.09 -0.51 -7.64
CA ALA A 726 -25.60 -1.57 -6.75
C ALA A 726 -26.73 -2.19 -5.91
N ALA A 727 -27.65 -1.36 -5.38
CA ALA A 727 -28.83 -1.85 -4.67
C ALA A 727 -29.76 -2.69 -5.57
N GLN A 728 -30.03 -2.24 -6.80
CA GLN A 728 -30.86 -2.98 -7.77
C GLN A 728 -30.26 -4.33 -8.14
N THR A 729 -28.96 -4.40 -8.33
CA THR A 729 -28.23 -5.65 -8.62
C THR A 729 -28.40 -6.66 -7.48
N LEU A 730 -28.17 -6.23 -6.23
CA LEU A 730 -28.35 -7.11 -5.07
C LEU A 730 -29.83 -7.51 -4.85
N GLU A 731 -30.79 -6.61 -5.08
CA GLU A 731 -32.24 -6.92 -5.03
C GLU A 731 -32.67 -7.95 -6.08
N GLY A 732 -32.01 -7.98 -7.24
CA GLY A 732 -32.25 -8.95 -8.31
C GLY A 732 -32.00 -10.41 -7.91
N THR A 733 -31.42 -10.67 -6.75
CA THR A 733 -31.23 -12.03 -6.18
C THR A 733 -32.49 -12.58 -5.48
N ARG A 734 -33.52 -11.77 -5.28
CA ARG A 734 -34.80 -12.15 -4.67
C ARG A 734 -35.59 -13.16 -5.50
#